data_14ba114b4a8bd18806b4ed4d5b4d8196
#
_entry.id   14ba114b4a8bd18806b4ed4d5b4d8196
#
_cell.length_a   1.000
_cell.length_b   1.000
_cell.length_c   1.000
_cell.angle_alpha   90.00
_cell.angle_beta   90.00
_cell.angle_gamma   90.00
#
_symmetry.space_group_name_H-M   'P 1'
#
loop_
_entity.id
_entity.type
_entity.pdbx_description
1 polymer ?
#
loop_
_entity_poly.entity_id
_entity_poly.type
_entity_poly.pdbx_seq_one_letter_code
_entity_poly.pdbx_strand_id
1 'polypeptide(L)'
;MLHSLGLFAHARRRSVIAIWFAVLLALGVSVGSFGSSFSTQFNLPDVESADGFTLLSERFGAEESGRSGTIVVRADGGFTAVQQDALNAFFSQLDARDDMGVVSPFTPAGARQVAPSGDIAFATVSLASDLDTAEQFAEVFAEMKAIEPEVAGAQIEYGGEVFAEFEAPTSEVLGLAFAIVILIFAFGSVLAMGLPIGTAFGGIAAGVLVVTLVSNLLTMPDFATTLGVMIGLGVGIDYALFIVTRYREARHRGRDCAAATAESINTAGRAVLFAGTTVVISLLGMLIMGVGFMNGMAVGASITVLFTMIASVTLLPALLGFVGERVEVTRWRGVIAAGLVALALVGVGLKQNALLFAAPLGGLVLLAGSFIPMFKRPLPTRRVKPMPETLPFKWSRWVQRRPWLSLVIGVGVLGALTLPVLGLRLGFADEGNYPSDTTTRRAYDLLAQGFGPGFNGPLTLVAAIDTPEQLAAAQGLSDTLATTPEVVSVSPAVPNDAAAPTAVLWNLYPTGSPQSAEAADLVQRLRTDVVPSAVGESGLDVKVTGSVAVNVDFSSYLADRLPVFFAVVLLLSFVLLMAVFRSLLVPLKAVLMNLLSIGAAYGAVVAVFQWGWGASLIGLGGSAPIDPWLPVMMFAIVFGLSMDYEVFLLSRVKEEYDRTGDNELAVADGLAKTARVITAAAAIMVFVFGSFVLDPTRSIKMFGFGLAVAVFLDATVVRMLLVPATMELLGDRNWWLPRWLNRVLPKIDVEGAADARTH
;
A
#
# COMPACT_ATOMS: atom_id res chain seq x y z
N MET A 1 -19.09 25.35 -16.76
CA MET A 1 -17.93 24.64 -17.31
C MET A 1 -18.13 23.12 -17.30
N LEU A 2 -18.40 22.45 -16.18
CA LEU A 2 -18.60 20.98 -16.15
C LEU A 2 -19.85 20.50 -16.89
N HIS A 3 -20.96 21.24 -16.80
CA HIS A 3 -22.16 20.98 -17.60
C HIS A 3 -21.87 20.97 -19.12
N SER A 4 -21.14 21.94 -19.60
CA SER A 4 -20.74 22.02 -21.02
C SER A 4 -19.75 20.91 -21.40
N LEU A 5 -18.85 20.50 -20.47
CA LEU A 5 -17.95 19.38 -20.66
C LEU A 5 -18.73 18.07 -20.82
N GLY A 6 -19.77 17.84 -19.99
CA GLY A 6 -20.64 16.67 -20.10
C GLY A 6 -21.38 16.60 -21.44
N LEU A 7 -21.96 17.72 -21.89
CA LEU A 7 -22.59 17.80 -23.20
C LEU A 7 -21.60 17.57 -24.35
N PHE A 8 -20.42 18.19 -24.28
CA PHE A 8 -19.38 18.04 -25.30
C PHE A 8 -18.91 16.57 -25.39
N ALA A 9 -18.59 15.93 -24.26
CA ALA A 9 -18.12 14.55 -24.23
C ALA A 9 -19.20 13.58 -24.73
N HIS A 10 -20.46 13.82 -24.39
CA HIS A 10 -21.60 13.05 -24.89
C HIS A 10 -21.77 13.21 -26.41
N ALA A 11 -21.76 14.45 -26.90
CA ALA A 11 -21.97 14.74 -28.32
C ALA A 11 -20.80 14.26 -29.21
N ARG A 12 -19.56 14.46 -28.75
CA ARG A 12 -18.34 14.09 -29.46
C ARG A 12 -17.68 12.81 -28.90
N ARG A 13 -18.49 11.86 -28.42
CA ARG A 13 -18.04 10.63 -27.77
C ARG A 13 -16.97 9.85 -28.52
N ARG A 14 -17.06 9.78 -29.88
CA ARG A 14 -16.04 9.10 -30.72
C ARG A 14 -14.69 9.80 -30.64
N SER A 15 -14.70 11.14 -30.73
CA SER A 15 -13.47 11.94 -30.65
C SER A 15 -12.81 11.85 -29.27
N VAL A 16 -13.61 11.87 -28.19
CA VAL A 16 -13.09 11.74 -26.81
C VAL A 16 -12.41 10.38 -26.61
N ILE A 17 -13.06 9.28 -27.05
CA ILE A 17 -12.45 7.94 -26.94
C ILE A 17 -11.21 7.84 -27.83
N ALA A 18 -11.23 8.39 -29.05
CA ALA A 18 -10.07 8.40 -29.94
C ALA A 18 -8.89 9.19 -29.31
N ILE A 19 -9.18 10.31 -28.65
CA ILE A 19 -8.15 11.08 -27.92
C ILE A 19 -7.56 10.26 -26.77
N TRP A 20 -8.40 9.62 -25.95
CA TRP A 20 -7.91 8.73 -24.88
C TRP A 20 -7.05 7.60 -25.41
N PHE A 21 -7.48 6.95 -26.51
CA PHE A 21 -6.69 5.89 -27.15
C PHE A 21 -5.36 6.43 -27.71
N ALA A 22 -5.38 7.62 -28.35
CA ALA A 22 -4.17 8.26 -28.85
C ALA A 22 -3.21 8.64 -27.72
N VAL A 23 -3.73 9.14 -26.58
CA VAL A 23 -2.91 9.46 -25.40
C VAL A 23 -2.28 8.19 -24.83
N LEU A 24 -3.04 7.11 -24.66
CA LEU A 24 -2.51 5.83 -24.18
C LEU A 24 -1.45 5.26 -25.11
N LEU A 25 -1.70 5.34 -26.43
CA LEU A 25 -0.72 4.89 -27.42
C LEU A 25 0.56 5.74 -27.38
N ALA A 26 0.43 7.07 -27.32
CA ALA A 26 1.58 7.98 -27.23
C ALA A 26 2.40 7.73 -25.96
N LEU A 27 1.74 7.57 -24.82
CA LEU A 27 2.40 7.23 -23.55
C LEU A 27 3.08 5.85 -23.62
N GLY A 28 2.41 4.83 -24.20
CA GLY A 28 2.99 3.50 -24.38
C GLY A 28 4.23 3.51 -25.30
N VAL A 29 4.18 4.26 -26.40
CA VAL A 29 5.35 4.46 -27.28
C VAL A 29 6.48 5.19 -26.54
N SER A 30 6.14 6.20 -25.73
CA SER A 30 7.14 6.92 -24.94
C SER A 30 7.81 5.99 -23.92
N VAL A 31 7.04 5.17 -23.19
CA VAL A 31 7.59 4.17 -22.27
C VAL A 31 8.48 3.16 -23.00
N GLY A 32 8.06 2.68 -24.18
CA GLY A 32 8.88 1.79 -25.01
C GLY A 32 10.17 2.43 -25.52
N SER A 33 10.22 3.78 -25.63
CA SER A 33 11.41 4.51 -26.12
C SER A 33 12.36 4.93 -24.98
N PHE A 34 11.83 5.34 -23.83
CA PHE A 34 12.61 5.86 -22.70
C PHE A 34 12.85 4.82 -21.61
N GLY A 35 12.11 3.72 -21.61
CA GLY A 35 12.19 2.70 -20.57
C GLY A 35 11.61 3.16 -19.22
N SER A 36 12.02 2.44 -18.17
CA SER A 36 11.71 2.75 -16.77
C SER A 36 13.01 2.75 -15.95
N SER A 37 13.05 3.55 -14.89
CA SER A 37 14.16 3.61 -13.95
C SER A 37 13.61 3.53 -12.52
N PHE A 38 12.99 2.38 -12.21
CA PHE A 38 12.61 2.08 -10.83
C PHE A 38 13.86 1.65 -10.04
N SER A 39 13.89 1.97 -8.76
CA SER A 39 15.03 1.65 -7.90
C SER A 39 14.56 0.75 -6.76
N THR A 40 15.31 -0.31 -6.51
CA THR A 40 15.18 -1.15 -5.32
C THR A 40 15.92 -0.56 -4.12
N GLN A 41 16.76 0.46 -4.34
CA GLN A 41 17.54 1.09 -3.28
C GLN A 41 16.69 2.11 -2.51
N PHE A 42 16.65 1.94 -1.20
CA PHE A 42 16.11 2.94 -0.29
C PHE A 42 17.18 4.00 -0.03
N ASN A 43 17.04 5.18 -0.64
CA ASN A 43 17.89 6.30 -0.25
C ASN A 43 17.59 6.65 1.21
N LEU A 44 18.58 6.39 2.06
CA LEU A 44 18.49 6.71 3.48
C LEU A 44 18.46 8.23 3.66
N PRO A 45 17.71 8.73 4.64
CA PRO A 45 17.83 10.12 5.07
C PRO A 45 19.22 10.35 5.69
N ASP A 46 19.50 11.61 6.05
CA ASP A 46 20.70 12.02 6.76
C ASP A 46 20.64 11.49 8.21
N VAL A 47 21.18 10.29 8.42
CA VAL A 47 21.21 9.55 9.69
C VAL A 47 22.56 8.85 9.85
N GLU A 48 22.94 8.51 11.09
CA GLU A 48 24.24 7.93 11.40
C GLU A 48 24.57 6.66 10.61
N SER A 49 23.58 5.76 10.42
CA SER A 49 23.80 4.55 9.64
C SER A 49 24.08 4.83 8.16
N ALA A 50 23.56 5.93 7.59
CA ALA A 50 23.87 6.36 6.24
C ALA A 50 25.29 6.89 6.12
N ASP A 51 25.77 7.67 7.11
CA ASP A 51 27.15 8.11 7.20
C ASP A 51 28.10 6.91 7.27
N GLY A 52 27.73 5.90 8.07
CA GLY A 52 28.49 4.66 8.19
C GLY A 52 28.60 3.91 6.86
N PHE A 53 27.49 3.79 6.10
CA PHE A 53 27.51 3.19 4.75
C PHE A 53 28.36 3.99 3.76
N THR A 54 28.30 5.30 3.82
CA THR A 54 29.13 6.17 2.98
C THR A 54 30.60 5.92 3.26
N LEU A 55 30.99 5.88 4.54
CA LEU A 55 32.34 5.60 4.95
C LEU A 55 32.82 4.20 4.53
N LEU A 56 31.95 3.17 4.64
CA LEU A 56 32.22 1.81 4.17
C LEU A 56 32.51 1.80 2.66
N SER A 57 31.62 2.41 1.86
CA SER A 57 31.76 2.43 0.40
C SER A 57 33.01 3.18 -0.07
N GLU A 58 33.37 4.30 0.59
CA GLU A 58 34.52 5.11 0.25
C GLU A 58 35.86 4.47 0.64
N ARG A 59 35.92 3.74 1.76
CA ARG A 59 37.17 3.25 2.36
C ARG A 59 37.40 1.76 2.15
N PHE A 60 36.36 0.95 2.03
CA PHE A 60 36.45 -0.52 1.84
C PHE A 60 36.02 -0.96 0.44
N GLY A 61 35.43 -0.07 -0.36
CA GLY A 61 34.96 -0.36 -1.72
C GLY A 61 33.51 -0.86 -1.79
N ALA A 62 32.98 -0.90 -3.01
CA ALA A 62 31.58 -1.25 -3.26
C ALA A 62 31.24 -2.72 -2.95
N GLU A 63 32.24 -3.60 -2.87
CA GLU A 63 32.05 -5.02 -2.58
C GLU A 63 31.54 -5.28 -1.15
N GLU A 64 31.93 -4.46 -0.18
CA GLU A 64 31.46 -4.55 1.22
C GLU A 64 30.10 -3.86 1.46
N SER A 65 29.68 -3.01 0.54
CA SER A 65 28.35 -2.38 0.53
C SER A 65 27.35 -3.07 -0.41
N GLY A 66 27.77 -4.20 -1.03
CA GLY A 66 27.12 -4.83 -2.17
C GLY A 66 25.95 -5.74 -1.84
N ARG A 67 25.27 -6.14 -2.91
CA ARG A 67 24.17 -7.07 -2.94
C ARG A 67 24.70 -8.47 -2.72
N SER A 68 24.58 -8.97 -1.50
CA SER A 68 25.05 -10.31 -1.13
C SER A 68 23.88 -11.21 -0.75
N GLY A 69 24.08 -12.49 -1.02
CA GLY A 69 23.22 -13.57 -0.56
C GLY A 69 24.07 -14.68 0.05
N THR A 70 23.42 -15.71 0.53
CA THR A 70 24.08 -16.88 1.10
C THR A 70 23.51 -18.17 0.51
N ILE A 71 24.37 -19.14 0.24
CA ILE A 71 23.96 -20.52 -0.04
C ILE A 71 24.22 -21.31 1.23
N VAL A 72 23.15 -21.69 1.92
CA VAL A 72 23.22 -22.41 3.20
C VAL A 72 23.10 -23.90 2.94
N VAL A 73 24.00 -24.67 3.49
CA VAL A 73 24.04 -26.13 3.34
C VAL A 73 23.96 -26.79 4.70
N ARG A 74 23.17 -27.87 4.79
CA ARG A 74 23.07 -28.69 6.00
C ARG A 74 23.31 -30.17 5.66
N ALA A 75 24.11 -30.86 6.46
CA ALA A 75 24.30 -32.32 6.37
C ALA A 75 24.21 -32.92 7.77
N ASP A 76 23.21 -33.78 7.99
CA ASP A 76 22.99 -34.40 9.28
C ASP A 76 24.22 -35.27 9.69
N GLY A 77 24.84 -34.91 10.81
CA GLY A 77 26.04 -35.60 11.32
C GLY A 77 27.37 -35.06 10.77
N GLY A 78 27.36 -33.93 10.07
CA GLY A 78 28.53 -33.24 9.51
C GLY A 78 28.81 -33.59 8.06
N PHE A 79 29.63 -32.79 7.42
CA PHE A 79 29.94 -32.92 5.98
C PHE A 79 31.00 -34.00 5.72
N THR A 80 30.66 -35.01 4.95
CA THR A 80 31.63 -36.00 4.45
C THR A 80 32.53 -35.37 3.37
N ALA A 81 33.73 -35.96 3.14
CA ALA A 81 34.66 -35.47 2.11
C ALA A 81 33.98 -35.45 0.71
N VAL A 82 33.16 -36.43 0.39
CA VAL A 82 32.44 -36.51 -0.90
C VAL A 82 31.43 -35.34 -1.05
N GLN A 83 30.73 -35.00 0.02
CA GLN A 83 29.80 -33.90 0.03
C GLN A 83 30.55 -32.56 -0.09
N GLN A 84 31.65 -32.37 0.64
CA GLN A 84 32.50 -31.17 0.55
C GLN A 84 33.06 -30.98 -0.87
N ASP A 85 33.55 -32.05 -1.51
CA ASP A 85 34.09 -31.99 -2.88
C ASP A 85 33.01 -31.61 -3.88
N ALA A 86 31.79 -32.20 -3.78
CA ALA A 86 30.68 -31.86 -4.64
C ALA A 86 30.20 -30.40 -4.47
N LEU A 87 30.08 -29.94 -3.22
CA LEU A 87 29.69 -28.55 -2.92
C LEU A 87 30.78 -27.56 -3.35
N ASN A 88 32.07 -27.87 -3.12
CA ASN A 88 33.17 -27.03 -3.60
C ASN A 88 33.20 -26.93 -5.12
N ALA A 89 32.95 -28.00 -5.85
CA ALA A 89 32.86 -27.95 -7.31
C ALA A 89 31.73 -27.01 -7.77
N PHE A 90 30.58 -27.07 -7.10
CA PHE A 90 29.45 -26.18 -7.36
C PHE A 90 29.80 -24.71 -7.06
N PHE A 91 30.36 -24.41 -5.89
CA PHE A 91 30.75 -23.05 -5.53
C PHE A 91 31.82 -22.49 -6.47
N SER A 92 32.81 -23.31 -6.86
CA SER A 92 33.83 -22.90 -7.83
C SER A 92 33.25 -22.67 -9.24
N GLN A 93 32.21 -23.40 -9.63
CA GLN A 93 31.52 -23.18 -10.91
C GLN A 93 30.75 -21.85 -10.89
N LEU A 94 30.15 -21.48 -9.75
CA LEU A 94 29.51 -20.17 -9.57
C LEU A 94 30.53 -19.04 -9.54
N ASP A 95 31.64 -19.20 -8.81
CA ASP A 95 32.72 -18.19 -8.68
C ASP A 95 33.46 -17.95 -10.00
N ALA A 96 33.41 -18.89 -10.93
CA ALA A 96 33.95 -18.74 -12.29
C ALA A 96 33.11 -17.87 -13.23
N ARG A 97 31.96 -17.40 -12.78
CA ARG A 97 31.09 -16.50 -13.53
C ARG A 97 31.57 -15.05 -13.35
N ASP A 98 31.37 -14.21 -14.38
CA ASP A 98 31.73 -12.80 -14.35
C ASP A 98 30.75 -11.93 -13.55
N ASP A 99 29.54 -12.43 -13.27
CA ASP A 99 28.44 -11.72 -12.64
C ASP A 99 28.32 -11.97 -11.12
N MET A 100 29.20 -12.82 -10.55
CA MET A 100 29.18 -13.10 -9.11
C MET A 100 30.52 -13.56 -8.59
N GLY A 101 30.73 -13.40 -7.26
CA GLY A 101 31.85 -13.96 -6.52
C GLY A 101 31.31 -14.86 -5.41
N VAL A 102 31.96 -16.02 -5.19
CA VAL A 102 31.49 -17.00 -4.19
C VAL A 102 32.64 -17.43 -3.27
N VAL A 103 32.45 -17.23 -1.95
CA VAL A 103 33.39 -17.71 -0.94
C VAL A 103 32.86 -19.02 -0.34
N SER A 104 33.56 -20.15 -0.66
CA SER A 104 33.16 -21.46 -0.13
C SER A 104 33.56 -21.66 1.34
N PRO A 105 32.68 -22.23 2.19
CA PRO A 105 32.98 -22.57 3.59
C PRO A 105 34.08 -23.64 3.75
N PHE A 106 34.35 -24.40 2.70
CA PHE A 106 35.34 -25.50 2.76
C PHE A 106 36.72 -25.07 2.25
N THR A 107 36.95 -23.76 2.08
CA THR A 107 38.26 -23.18 1.79
C THR A 107 38.84 -22.49 3.03
N PRO A 108 40.16 -22.19 3.09
CA PRO A 108 40.72 -21.44 4.20
C PRO A 108 40.10 -20.06 4.39
N ALA A 109 39.66 -19.40 3.32
CA ALA A 109 39.00 -18.11 3.37
C ALA A 109 37.61 -18.19 4.04
N GLY A 110 36.86 -19.28 3.81
CA GLY A 110 35.52 -19.48 4.34
C GLY A 110 35.46 -20.35 5.62
N ALA A 111 36.59 -20.64 6.27
CA ALA A 111 36.61 -21.55 7.43
C ALA A 111 35.70 -21.15 8.60
N ARG A 112 35.35 -19.85 8.71
CA ARG A 112 34.42 -19.29 9.70
C ARG A 112 32.96 -19.44 9.31
N GLN A 113 32.67 -19.88 8.09
CA GLN A 113 31.33 -20.08 7.54
C GLN A 113 30.78 -21.49 7.84
N VAL A 114 31.46 -22.26 8.65
CA VAL A 114 30.99 -23.55 9.17
C VAL A 114 30.57 -23.38 10.63
N ALA A 115 29.34 -23.80 10.94
CA ALA A 115 28.81 -23.72 12.29
C ALA A 115 29.65 -24.56 13.29
N PRO A 116 29.69 -24.17 14.57
CA PRO A 116 30.42 -24.94 15.61
C PRO A 116 29.96 -26.40 15.72
N SER A 117 28.72 -26.70 15.37
CA SER A 117 28.18 -28.07 15.31
C SER A 117 28.73 -28.91 14.14
N GLY A 118 29.26 -28.24 13.10
CA GLY A 118 29.83 -28.90 11.92
C GLY A 118 28.81 -29.47 10.93
N ASP A 119 27.51 -29.28 11.16
CA ASP A 119 26.41 -29.81 10.34
C ASP A 119 25.74 -28.76 9.45
N ILE A 120 26.01 -27.47 9.69
CA ILE A 120 25.51 -26.34 8.90
C ILE A 120 26.71 -25.51 8.45
N ALA A 121 26.70 -25.12 7.19
CA ALA A 121 27.68 -24.18 6.61
C ALA A 121 26.99 -23.27 5.60
N PHE A 122 27.63 -22.16 5.28
CA PHE A 122 27.12 -21.27 4.23
C PHE A 122 28.25 -20.76 3.35
N ALA A 123 27.96 -20.56 2.05
CA ALA A 123 28.81 -19.80 1.16
C ALA A 123 28.25 -18.40 0.98
N THR A 124 29.10 -17.39 1.02
CA THR A 124 28.70 -16.01 0.70
C THR A 124 28.74 -15.83 -0.81
N VAL A 125 27.68 -15.24 -1.36
CA VAL A 125 27.55 -14.91 -2.77
C VAL A 125 27.46 -13.39 -2.88
N SER A 126 28.39 -12.76 -3.60
CA SER A 126 28.37 -11.33 -3.94
C SER A 126 28.00 -11.20 -5.41
N LEU A 127 26.95 -10.43 -5.71
CA LEU A 127 26.47 -10.20 -7.08
C LEU A 127 27.10 -8.93 -7.66
N ALA A 128 27.28 -8.92 -8.99
CA ALA A 128 27.80 -7.77 -9.70
C ALA A 128 26.91 -6.51 -9.52
N SER A 129 27.51 -5.35 -9.50
CA SER A 129 26.86 -4.06 -9.19
C SER A 129 25.89 -3.56 -10.28
N ASP A 130 25.90 -4.14 -11.48
CA ASP A 130 25.05 -3.80 -12.61
C ASP A 130 23.68 -4.54 -12.60
N LEU A 131 23.49 -5.48 -11.68
CA LEU A 131 22.21 -6.14 -11.45
C LEU A 131 21.33 -5.27 -10.55
N ASP A 132 20.28 -4.65 -11.12
CA ASP A 132 19.48 -3.63 -10.43
C ASP A 132 18.00 -3.97 -10.26
N THR A 133 17.50 -4.97 -10.97
CA THR A 133 16.08 -5.30 -11.00
C THR A 133 15.78 -6.68 -10.44
N ALA A 134 14.57 -6.83 -9.87
CA ALA A 134 14.09 -8.12 -9.36
C ALA A 134 14.04 -9.22 -10.46
N GLU A 135 13.80 -8.82 -11.72
CA GLU A 135 13.82 -9.76 -12.85
C GLU A 135 15.22 -10.31 -13.11
N GLN A 136 16.26 -9.44 -13.08
CA GLN A 136 17.65 -9.86 -13.23
C GLN A 136 18.10 -10.81 -12.11
N PHE A 137 17.73 -10.50 -10.86
CA PHE A 137 18.01 -11.41 -9.74
C PHE A 137 17.32 -12.76 -9.91
N ALA A 138 16.05 -12.78 -10.33
CA ALA A 138 15.31 -14.01 -10.58
C ALA A 138 15.93 -14.84 -11.71
N GLU A 139 16.46 -14.22 -12.75
CA GLU A 139 17.15 -14.89 -13.85
C GLU A 139 18.46 -15.53 -13.37
N VAL A 140 19.30 -14.78 -12.66
CA VAL A 140 20.55 -15.29 -12.08
C VAL A 140 20.25 -16.45 -11.10
N PHE A 141 19.25 -16.30 -10.25
CA PHE A 141 18.83 -17.36 -9.32
C PHE A 141 18.35 -18.62 -10.04
N ALA A 142 17.57 -18.49 -11.12
CA ALA A 142 17.11 -19.62 -11.92
C ALA A 142 18.28 -20.36 -12.57
N GLU A 143 19.29 -19.62 -13.06
CA GLU A 143 20.52 -20.21 -13.63
C GLU A 143 21.34 -20.95 -12.56
N MET A 144 21.47 -20.37 -11.34
CA MET A 144 22.13 -21.06 -10.21
C MET A 144 21.43 -22.36 -9.86
N LYS A 145 20.09 -22.35 -9.78
CA LYS A 145 19.26 -23.51 -9.50
C LYS A 145 19.40 -24.59 -10.58
N ALA A 146 19.59 -24.21 -11.84
CA ALA A 146 19.71 -25.16 -12.94
C ALA A 146 21.01 -26.01 -12.88
N ILE A 147 22.05 -25.50 -12.20
CA ILE A 147 23.34 -26.20 -12.03
C ILE A 147 23.54 -26.73 -10.59
N GLU A 148 22.53 -26.60 -9.72
CA GLU A 148 22.58 -27.09 -8.36
C GLU A 148 22.78 -28.63 -8.34
N PRO A 149 23.80 -29.13 -7.63
CA PRO A 149 24.05 -30.58 -7.56
C PRO A 149 23.06 -31.26 -6.64
N GLU A 150 22.63 -32.47 -6.99
CA GLU A 150 21.97 -33.37 -6.07
C GLU A 150 23.00 -34.02 -5.14
N VAL A 151 23.18 -33.49 -3.94
CA VAL A 151 24.11 -34.04 -2.94
C VAL A 151 23.34 -34.89 -1.96
N ALA A 152 23.56 -36.21 -2.01
CA ALA A 152 22.84 -37.14 -1.14
C ALA A 152 23.08 -36.84 0.34
N GLY A 153 22.00 -36.64 1.11
CA GLY A 153 22.05 -36.35 2.54
C GLY A 153 22.47 -34.91 2.89
N ALA A 154 22.51 -34.00 1.91
CA ALA A 154 22.67 -32.58 2.15
C ALA A 154 21.42 -31.80 1.68
N GLN A 155 21.05 -30.79 2.43
CA GLN A 155 20.03 -29.80 2.08
C GLN A 155 20.72 -28.52 1.64
N ILE A 156 20.30 -27.93 0.52
CA ILE A 156 20.83 -26.68 -0.01
C ILE A 156 19.69 -25.65 -0.04
N GLU A 157 19.89 -24.49 0.59
CA GLU A 157 18.92 -23.40 0.65
C GLU A 157 19.61 -22.07 0.35
N TYR A 158 18.85 -21.10 -0.16
CA TYR A 158 19.36 -19.80 -0.59
C TYR A 158 18.77 -18.71 0.29
N GLY A 159 19.62 -17.93 0.96
CA GLY A 159 19.26 -16.82 1.84
C GLY A 159 19.70 -15.47 1.27
N GLY A 160 19.02 -14.42 1.68
CA GLY A 160 19.22 -13.06 1.20
C GLY A 160 18.11 -12.60 0.28
N GLU A 161 17.78 -11.30 0.32
CA GLU A 161 16.73 -10.69 -0.51
C GLU A 161 16.96 -10.89 -2.01
N VAL A 162 18.22 -11.02 -2.44
CA VAL A 162 18.61 -11.26 -3.82
C VAL A 162 18.12 -12.61 -4.38
N PHE A 163 17.84 -13.57 -3.50
CA PHE A 163 17.30 -14.89 -3.85
C PHE A 163 15.84 -15.05 -3.47
N ALA A 164 15.16 -13.96 -3.07
CA ALA A 164 13.74 -14.01 -2.78
C ALA A 164 12.94 -14.37 -4.04
N GLU A 165 12.10 -15.40 -3.95
CA GLU A 165 11.21 -15.78 -5.03
C GLU A 165 10.16 -14.69 -5.23
N PHE A 166 10.26 -13.96 -6.34
CA PHE A 166 9.29 -12.94 -6.70
C PHE A 166 8.12 -13.57 -7.46
N GLU A 167 7.01 -13.72 -6.79
CA GLU A 167 5.75 -14.07 -7.45
C GLU A 167 5.02 -12.82 -7.92
N ALA A 168 4.69 -12.76 -9.21
CA ALA A 168 3.87 -11.68 -9.76
C ALA A 168 2.53 -11.60 -8.98
N PRO A 169 2.15 -10.41 -8.47
CA PRO A 169 0.94 -10.26 -7.70
C PRO A 169 -0.31 -10.59 -8.55
N THR A 170 -1.18 -11.44 -8.01
CA THR A 170 -2.46 -11.80 -8.63
C THR A 170 -3.65 -11.21 -7.87
N SER A 171 -3.38 -10.46 -6.83
CA SER A 171 -4.36 -9.85 -5.93
C SER A 171 -5.25 -8.81 -6.61
N GLU A 172 -4.72 -8.05 -7.59
CA GLU A 172 -5.50 -7.09 -8.39
C GLU A 172 -6.62 -7.75 -9.18
N VAL A 173 -6.32 -8.95 -9.71
CA VAL A 173 -7.28 -9.74 -10.50
C VAL A 173 -8.44 -10.20 -9.62
N LEU A 174 -8.16 -10.61 -8.38
CA LEU A 174 -9.19 -10.95 -7.38
C LEU A 174 -10.02 -9.72 -7.00
N GLY A 175 -9.38 -8.58 -6.78
CA GLY A 175 -10.06 -7.31 -6.51
C GLY A 175 -11.04 -6.94 -7.62
N LEU A 176 -10.63 -7.09 -8.87
CA LEU A 176 -11.49 -6.88 -10.03
C LEU A 176 -12.66 -7.86 -10.07
N ALA A 177 -12.44 -9.15 -9.76
CA ALA A 177 -13.50 -10.14 -9.71
C ALA A 177 -14.59 -9.76 -8.69
N PHE A 178 -14.17 -9.35 -7.48
CA PHE A 178 -15.10 -8.88 -6.46
C PHE A 178 -15.83 -7.60 -6.88
N ALA A 179 -15.12 -6.64 -7.49
CA ALA A 179 -15.74 -5.42 -8.01
C ALA A 179 -16.83 -5.73 -9.05
N ILE A 180 -16.59 -6.66 -9.98
CA ILE A 180 -17.59 -7.14 -10.95
C ILE A 180 -18.83 -7.65 -10.24
N VAL A 181 -18.67 -8.55 -9.27
CA VAL A 181 -19.81 -9.16 -8.55
C VAL A 181 -20.62 -8.10 -7.80
N ILE A 182 -19.95 -7.20 -7.06
CA ILE A 182 -20.63 -6.17 -6.27
C ILE A 182 -21.34 -5.17 -7.18
N LEU A 183 -20.70 -4.73 -8.27
CA LEU A 183 -21.29 -3.79 -9.22
C LEU A 183 -22.51 -4.39 -9.94
N ILE A 184 -22.48 -5.69 -10.30
CA ILE A 184 -23.67 -6.38 -10.86
C ILE A 184 -24.80 -6.36 -9.83
N PHE A 185 -24.49 -6.65 -8.56
CA PHE A 185 -25.50 -6.66 -7.50
C PHE A 185 -26.04 -5.26 -7.21
N ALA A 186 -25.18 -4.24 -7.21
CA ALA A 186 -25.55 -2.84 -6.95
C ALA A 186 -26.39 -2.24 -8.08
N PHE A 187 -25.97 -2.44 -9.32
CA PHE A 187 -26.62 -1.84 -10.49
C PHE A 187 -27.67 -2.74 -11.14
N GLY A 188 -27.53 -4.05 -11.01
CA GLY A 188 -28.39 -5.00 -11.72
C GLY A 188 -28.23 -4.95 -13.23
N SER A 189 -27.17 -4.34 -13.78
CA SER A 189 -26.92 -4.16 -15.20
C SER A 189 -25.44 -4.34 -15.53
N VAL A 190 -25.15 -5.22 -16.49
CA VAL A 190 -23.79 -5.49 -16.97
C VAL A 190 -23.17 -4.26 -17.64
N LEU A 191 -23.95 -3.51 -18.39
CA LEU A 191 -23.46 -2.28 -19.03
C LEU A 191 -23.18 -1.20 -17.99
N ALA A 192 -24.04 -1.04 -16.99
CA ALA A 192 -23.81 -0.10 -15.89
C ALA A 192 -22.60 -0.50 -15.02
N MET A 193 -22.34 -1.82 -14.86
CA MET A 193 -21.14 -2.35 -14.21
C MET A 193 -19.86 -2.08 -15.02
N GLY A 194 -19.92 -2.31 -16.33
CA GLY A 194 -18.75 -2.16 -17.21
C GLY A 194 -18.26 -0.72 -17.35
N LEU A 195 -19.12 0.28 -17.14
CA LEU A 195 -18.75 1.70 -17.23
C LEU A 195 -17.73 2.13 -16.18
N PRO A 196 -17.94 1.92 -14.86
CA PRO A 196 -16.94 2.21 -13.84
C PRO A 196 -15.63 1.47 -14.06
N ILE A 197 -15.70 0.18 -14.38
CA ILE A 197 -14.51 -0.65 -14.60
C ILE A 197 -13.71 -0.14 -15.79
N GLY A 198 -14.35 0.08 -16.95
CA GLY A 198 -13.66 0.58 -18.14
C GLY A 198 -13.08 1.98 -17.95
N THR A 199 -13.74 2.84 -17.16
CA THR A 199 -13.22 4.17 -16.83
C THR A 199 -12.01 4.08 -15.92
N ALA A 200 -12.06 3.25 -14.88
CA ALA A 200 -10.95 3.01 -13.97
C ALA A 200 -9.73 2.47 -14.71
N PHE A 201 -9.90 1.46 -15.57
CA PHE A 201 -8.80 0.94 -16.39
C PHE A 201 -8.17 2.00 -17.29
N GLY A 202 -8.97 2.84 -17.94
CA GLY A 202 -8.44 3.93 -18.76
C GLY A 202 -7.60 4.92 -17.96
N GLY A 203 -8.06 5.28 -16.76
CA GLY A 203 -7.34 6.17 -15.85
C GLY A 203 -6.08 5.53 -15.28
N ILE A 204 -6.16 4.28 -14.79
CA ILE A 204 -5.03 3.54 -14.25
C ILE A 204 -3.95 3.32 -15.31
N ALA A 205 -4.33 2.87 -16.51
CA ALA A 205 -3.37 2.65 -17.58
C ALA A 205 -2.59 3.92 -17.93
N ALA A 206 -3.28 5.07 -18.04
CA ALA A 206 -2.62 6.35 -18.27
C ALA A 206 -1.75 6.76 -17.08
N GLY A 207 -2.24 6.57 -15.85
CA GLY A 207 -1.50 6.88 -14.63
C GLY A 207 -0.21 6.05 -14.52
N VAL A 208 -0.28 4.74 -14.69
CA VAL A 208 0.88 3.83 -14.63
C VAL A 208 1.91 4.18 -15.71
N LEU A 209 1.48 4.41 -16.96
CA LEU A 209 2.41 4.81 -18.03
C LEU A 209 3.12 6.14 -17.72
N VAL A 210 2.42 7.11 -17.13
CA VAL A 210 3.04 8.36 -16.70
C VAL A 210 3.98 8.15 -15.51
N VAL A 211 3.60 7.33 -14.52
CA VAL A 211 4.48 6.96 -13.38
C VAL A 211 5.77 6.30 -13.89
N THR A 212 5.66 5.37 -14.84
CA THR A 212 6.81 4.73 -15.48
C THR A 212 7.73 5.74 -16.16
N LEU A 213 7.20 6.77 -16.83
CA LEU A 213 8.02 7.83 -17.41
C LEU A 213 8.65 8.74 -16.33
N VAL A 214 7.92 9.03 -15.27
CA VAL A 214 8.39 9.88 -14.16
C VAL A 214 9.43 9.17 -13.31
N SER A 215 9.49 7.82 -13.31
CA SER A 215 10.56 7.06 -12.64
C SER A 215 11.96 7.39 -13.18
N ASN A 216 12.07 7.89 -14.43
CA ASN A 216 13.33 8.39 -14.97
C ASN A 216 13.78 9.76 -14.41
N LEU A 217 12.90 10.45 -13.66
CA LEU A 217 13.16 11.78 -13.11
C LEU A 217 13.20 11.79 -11.57
N LEU A 218 12.54 10.86 -10.93
CA LEU A 218 12.42 10.77 -9.47
C LEU A 218 12.71 9.34 -9.04
N THR A 219 13.44 9.19 -7.94
CA THR A 219 13.63 7.87 -7.30
C THR A 219 12.27 7.29 -6.89
N MET A 220 11.87 6.21 -7.51
CA MET A 220 10.61 5.53 -7.25
C MET A 220 10.87 4.04 -7.00
N PRO A 221 10.28 3.44 -5.95
CA PRO A 221 10.35 2.00 -5.77
C PRO A 221 9.52 1.29 -6.86
N ASP A 222 9.91 0.08 -7.22
CA ASP A 222 9.24 -0.76 -8.21
C ASP A 222 7.77 -1.05 -7.84
N PHE A 223 7.47 -1.27 -6.56
CA PHE A 223 6.11 -1.48 -6.06
C PHE A 223 5.20 -0.24 -6.08
N ALA A 224 5.73 0.95 -6.42
CA ALA A 224 4.93 2.18 -6.56
C ALA A 224 3.83 2.03 -7.61
N THR A 225 4.07 1.25 -8.67
CA THR A 225 3.06 0.94 -9.71
C THR A 225 1.94 0.08 -9.15
N THR A 226 2.25 -0.96 -8.39
CA THR A 226 1.25 -1.84 -7.71
C THR A 226 0.37 -1.05 -6.75
N LEU A 227 0.98 -0.16 -5.93
CA LEU A 227 0.22 0.74 -5.07
C LEU A 227 -0.68 1.69 -5.87
N GLY A 228 -0.16 2.23 -6.98
CA GLY A 228 -0.94 3.07 -7.88
C GLY A 228 -2.13 2.34 -8.48
N VAL A 229 -1.96 1.10 -8.93
CA VAL A 229 -3.04 0.24 -9.45
C VAL A 229 -4.07 -0.05 -8.36
N MET A 230 -3.63 -0.43 -7.17
CA MET A 230 -4.52 -0.74 -6.04
C MET A 230 -5.38 0.45 -5.65
N ILE A 231 -4.79 1.63 -5.48
CA ILE A 231 -5.51 2.87 -5.13
C ILE A 231 -6.40 3.30 -6.31
N GLY A 232 -5.85 3.27 -7.52
CA GLY A 232 -6.56 3.64 -8.74
C GLY A 232 -7.78 2.77 -9.02
N LEU A 233 -7.70 1.46 -8.73
CA LEU A 233 -8.82 0.54 -8.88
C LEU A 233 -9.95 0.88 -7.89
N GLY A 234 -9.62 1.03 -6.61
CA GLY A 234 -10.59 1.40 -5.58
C GLY A 234 -11.25 2.75 -5.85
N VAL A 235 -10.44 3.79 -6.01
CA VAL A 235 -10.90 5.18 -6.19
C VAL A 235 -11.56 5.38 -7.56
N GLY A 236 -10.98 4.82 -8.63
CA GLY A 236 -11.49 4.99 -9.99
C GLY A 236 -12.86 4.37 -10.22
N ILE A 237 -13.10 3.16 -9.68
CA ILE A 237 -14.40 2.51 -9.73
C ILE A 237 -15.43 3.32 -8.94
N ASP A 238 -15.04 3.81 -7.77
CA ASP A 238 -15.91 4.57 -6.89
C ASP A 238 -16.35 5.91 -7.51
N TYR A 239 -15.43 6.69 -8.04
CA TYR A 239 -15.74 7.97 -8.72
C TYR A 239 -16.70 7.75 -9.89
N ALA A 240 -16.45 6.74 -10.69
CA ALA A 240 -17.33 6.41 -11.79
C ALA A 240 -18.71 5.88 -11.31
N LEU A 241 -18.76 5.14 -10.20
CA LEU A 241 -19.99 4.67 -9.57
C LEU A 241 -20.91 5.85 -9.20
N PHE A 242 -20.35 6.90 -8.57
CA PHE A 242 -21.13 8.09 -8.21
C PHE A 242 -21.76 8.78 -9.44
N ILE A 243 -20.96 8.97 -10.48
CA ILE A 243 -21.45 9.62 -11.72
C ILE A 243 -22.51 8.77 -12.42
N VAL A 244 -22.29 7.45 -12.56
CA VAL A 244 -23.27 6.53 -13.17
C VAL A 244 -24.56 6.47 -12.36
N THR A 245 -24.50 6.49 -11.04
CA THR A 245 -25.69 6.52 -10.19
C THR A 245 -26.50 7.79 -10.41
N ARG A 246 -25.86 8.94 -10.47
CA ARG A 246 -26.51 10.23 -10.76
C ARG A 246 -27.11 10.28 -12.17
N TYR A 247 -26.39 9.75 -13.16
CA TYR A 247 -26.93 9.61 -14.51
C TYR A 247 -28.23 8.80 -14.51
N ARG A 248 -28.26 7.63 -13.84
CA ARG A 248 -29.45 6.78 -13.73
C ARG A 248 -30.61 7.49 -13.01
N GLU A 249 -30.34 8.21 -11.92
CA GLU A 249 -31.35 9.02 -11.22
C GLU A 249 -31.96 10.11 -12.12
N ALA A 250 -31.13 10.81 -12.92
CA ALA A 250 -31.59 11.82 -13.87
C ALA A 250 -32.44 11.18 -14.99
N ARG A 251 -32.05 10.00 -15.48
CA ARG A 251 -32.83 9.24 -16.45
C ARG A 251 -34.20 8.81 -15.90
N HIS A 252 -34.26 8.31 -14.68
CA HIS A 252 -35.53 7.94 -14.01
C HIS A 252 -36.45 9.14 -13.79
N ARG A 253 -35.91 10.37 -13.70
CA ARG A 253 -36.68 11.62 -13.65
C ARG A 253 -37.15 12.10 -15.04
N GLY A 254 -36.91 11.30 -16.10
CA GLY A 254 -37.35 11.60 -17.45
C GLY A 254 -36.42 12.49 -18.27
N ARG A 255 -35.21 12.82 -17.78
CA ARG A 255 -34.22 13.55 -18.60
C ARG A 255 -33.74 12.70 -19.77
N ASP A 256 -33.45 13.31 -20.91
CA ASP A 256 -32.80 12.63 -22.04
C ASP A 256 -31.36 12.23 -21.71
N CYS A 257 -30.71 11.41 -22.55
CA CYS A 257 -29.35 10.92 -22.28
C CYS A 257 -28.32 12.05 -22.20
N ALA A 258 -28.44 13.08 -23.04
CA ALA A 258 -27.47 14.19 -23.06
C ALA A 258 -27.63 15.07 -21.82
N ALA A 259 -28.85 15.44 -21.46
CA ALA A 259 -29.15 16.23 -20.27
C ALA A 259 -28.79 15.45 -18.99
N ALA A 260 -29.09 14.14 -18.93
CA ALA A 260 -28.71 13.30 -17.79
C ALA A 260 -27.19 13.19 -17.62
N THR A 261 -26.43 13.09 -18.72
CA THR A 261 -24.97 13.11 -18.69
C THR A 261 -24.44 14.46 -18.18
N ALA A 262 -24.95 15.55 -18.71
CA ALA A 262 -24.53 16.90 -18.32
C ALA A 262 -24.87 17.18 -16.83
N GLU A 263 -26.05 16.77 -16.37
CA GLU A 263 -26.46 16.92 -14.97
C GLU A 263 -25.57 16.09 -14.05
N SER A 264 -25.27 14.81 -14.40
CA SER A 264 -24.43 13.95 -13.59
C SER A 264 -22.98 14.48 -13.45
N ILE A 265 -22.40 15.01 -14.53
CA ILE A 265 -21.07 15.61 -14.48
C ILE A 265 -21.09 16.96 -13.73
N ASN A 266 -22.15 17.74 -13.86
CA ASN A 266 -22.24 19.02 -13.14
C ASN A 266 -22.47 18.84 -11.63
N THR A 267 -23.03 17.74 -11.17
CA THR A 267 -23.28 17.42 -9.76
C THR A 267 -22.21 16.43 -9.22
N ALA A 268 -22.32 15.13 -9.53
CA ALA A 268 -21.39 14.13 -9.04
C ALA A 268 -19.96 14.36 -9.55
N GLY A 269 -19.77 14.85 -10.78
CA GLY A 269 -18.45 15.19 -11.30
C GLY A 269 -17.73 16.29 -10.52
N ARG A 270 -18.45 17.30 -9.99
CA ARG A 270 -17.85 18.29 -9.07
C ARG A 270 -17.40 17.65 -7.77
N ALA A 271 -18.25 16.81 -7.19
CA ALA A 271 -17.90 16.09 -5.98
C ALA A 271 -16.65 15.21 -6.19
N VAL A 272 -16.56 14.51 -7.32
CA VAL A 272 -15.40 13.71 -7.70
C VAL A 272 -14.14 14.56 -7.86
N LEU A 273 -14.22 15.72 -8.52
CA LEU A 273 -13.07 16.62 -8.64
C LEU A 273 -12.59 17.14 -7.29
N PHE A 274 -13.52 17.50 -6.41
CA PHE A 274 -13.20 17.93 -5.07
C PHE A 274 -12.54 16.78 -4.29
N ALA A 275 -13.17 15.64 -4.29
CA ALA A 275 -12.75 14.40 -3.65
C ALA A 275 -11.33 13.98 -4.12
N GLY A 276 -11.12 13.84 -5.41
CA GLY A 276 -9.81 13.49 -5.95
C GLY A 276 -8.72 14.51 -5.62
N THR A 277 -9.07 15.79 -5.57
CA THR A 277 -8.12 16.84 -5.16
C THR A 277 -7.72 16.70 -3.69
N THR A 278 -8.63 16.33 -2.79
CA THR A 278 -8.30 16.09 -1.37
C THR A 278 -7.38 14.90 -1.20
N VAL A 279 -7.63 13.81 -1.95
CA VAL A 279 -6.74 12.63 -1.95
C VAL A 279 -5.35 13.00 -2.46
N VAL A 280 -5.24 13.71 -3.58
CA VAL A 280 -3.96 14.16 -4.14
C VAL A 280 -3.21 15.07 -3.15
N ILE A 281 -3.90 16.02 -2.51
CA ILE A 281 -3.28 16.89 -1.48
C ILE A 281 -2.76 16.06 -0.30
N SER A 282 -3.54 15.09 0.19
CA SER A 282 -3.13 14.23 1.29
C SER A 282 -1.93 13.37 0.93
N LEU A 283 -1.90 12.81 -0.29
CA LEU A 283 -0.77 12.03 -0.80
C LEU A 283 0.48 12.89 -0.96
N LEU A 284 0.35 14.08 -1.55
CA LEU A 284 1.48 15.01 -1.67
C LEU A 284 1.97 15.53 -0.31
N GLY A 285 1.14 15.48 0.73
CA GLY A 285 1.56 15.75 2.11
C GLY A 285 2.72 14.86 2.57
N MET A 286 2.88 13.65 2.00
CA MET A 286 3.99 12.75 2.30
C MET A 286 5.36 13.31 1.91
N LEU A 287 5.43 14.32 1.02
CA LEU A 287 6.67 15.02 0.67
C LEU A 287 7.33 15.68 1.90
N ILE A 288 6.55 15.96 2.95
CA ILE A 288 7.05 16.51 4.23
C ILE A 288 8.01 15.52 4.94
N MET A 289 7.87 14.22 4.64
CA MET A 289 8.73 13.20 5.24
C MET A 289 10.19 13.33 4.80
N GLY A 290 10.46 13.92 3.64
CA GLY A 290 11.81 14.21 3.15
C GLY A 290 12.61 12.98 2.73
N VAL A 291 11.96 11.86 2.46
CA VAL A 291 12.60 10.60 2.05
C VAL A 291 12.34 10.34 0.57
N GLY A 292 13.39 10.11 -0.21
CA GLY A 292 13.33 10.03 -1.67
C GLY A 292 12.29 9.03 -2.20
N PHE A 293 12.33 7.78 -1.74
CA PHE A 293 11.39 6.75 -2.20
C PHE A 293 9.92 7.05 -1.80
N MET A 294 9.71 7.67 -0.63
CA MET A 294 8.36 8.10 -0.21
C MET A 294 7.85 9.24 -1.08
N ASN A 295 8.72 10.15 -1.51
CA ASN A 295 8.38 11.20 -2.46
C ASN A 295 7.94 10.59 -3.79
N GLY A 296 8.67 9.58 -4.27
CA GLY A 296 8.30 8.82 -5.46
C GLY A 296 6.93 8.14 -5.33
N MET A 297 6.65 7.48 -4.21
CA MET A 297 5.34 6.87 -3.93
C MET A 297 4.22 7.92 -3.88
N ALA A 298 4.45 9.05 -3.19
CA ALA A 298 3.48 10.13 -3.09
C ALA A 298 3.10 10.70 -4.47
N VAL A 299 4.10 10.97 -5.29
CA VAL A 299 3.91 11.48 -6.65
C VAL A 299 3.24 10.42 -7.55
N GLY A 300 3.70 9.18 -7.51
CA GLY A 300 3.14 8.08 -8.31
C GLY A 300 1.67 7.80 -8.00
N ALA A 301 1.31 7.69 -6.72
CA ALA A 301 -0.07 7.53 -6.29
C ALA A 301 -0.92 8.76 -6.66
N SER A 302 -0.41 9.97 -6.50
CA SER A 302 -1.09 11.21 -6.87
C SER A 302 -1.39 11.30 -8.36
N ILE A 303 -0.43 10.91 -9.21
CA ILE A 303 -0.59 10.84 -10.67
C ILE A 303 -1.70 9.86 -11.02
N THR A 304 -1.68 8.66 -10.45
CA THR A 304 -2.69 7.63 -10.74
C THR A 304 -4.10 8.09 -10.33
N VAL A 305 -4.25 8.69 -9.14
CA VAL A 305 -5.53 9.27 -8.69
C VAL A 305 -5.97 10.41 -9.61
N LEU A 306 -5.06 11.28 -10.02
CA LEU A 306 -5.36 12.39 -10.94
C LEU A 306 -5.87 11.88 -12.29
N PHE A 307 -5.23 10.87 -12.89
CA PHE A 307 -5.67 10.31 -14.16
C PHE A 307 -6.99 9.54 -14.05
N THR A 308 -7.25 8.84 -12.95
CA THR A 308 -8.55 8.19 -12.70
C THR A 308 -9.67 9.23 -12.52
N MET A 309 -9.38 10.34 -11.85
CA MET A 309 -10.31 11.47 -11.72
C MET A 309 -10.60 12.12 -13.09
N ILE A 310 -9.56 12.38 -13.91
CA ILE A 310 -9.72 12.93 -15.27
C ILE A 310 -10.54 11.96 -16.15
N ALA A 311 -10.27 10.66 -16.08
CA ALA A 311 -11.03 9.65 -16.80
C ALA A 311 -12.52 9.67 -16.40
N SER A 312 -12.81 9.80 -15.10
CA SER A 312 -14.18 9.84 -14.59
C SER A 312 -14.98 11.03 -15.10
N VAL A 313 -14.35 12.19 -15.33
CA VAL A 313 -15.07 13.40 -15.82
C VAL A 313 -15.00 13.58 -17.34
N THR A 314 -14.15 12.84 -18.06
CA THR A 314 -13.98 12.97 -19.52
C THR A 314 -14.34 11.68 -20.29
N LEU A 315 -13.72 10.55 -19.93
CA LEU A 315 -13.93 9.26 -20.60
C LEU A 315 -15.33 8.70 -20.28
N LEU A 316 -15.74 8.72 -18.99
CA LEU A 316 -17.03 8.19 -18.57
C LEU A 316 -18.23 8.83 -19.27
N PRO A 317 -18.36 10.17 -19.39
CA PRO A 317 -19.47 10.78 -20.09
C PRO A 317 -19.51 10.43 -21.59
N ALA A 318 -18.36 10.18 -22.22
CA ALA A 318 -18.29 9.67 -23.59
C ALA A 318 -18.79 8.21 -23.66
N LEU A 319 -18.41 7.36 -22.72
CA LEU A 319 -18.90 5.98 -22.60
C LEU A 319 -20.41 5.93 -22.33
N LEU A 320 -20.93 6.80 -21.45
CA LEU A 320 -22.37 6.97 -21.22
C LEU A 320 -23.12 7.33 -22.50
N GLY A 321 -22.50 8.19 -23.34
CA GLY A 321 -23.04 8.54 -24.65
C GLY A 321 -23.15 7.37 -25.63
N PHE A 322 -22.31 6.35 -25.53
CA PHE A 322 -22.39 5.13 -26.33
C PHE A 322 -23.45 4.16 -25.81
N VAL A 323 -23.52 4.00 -24.50
CA VAL A 323 -24.45 3.05 -23.87
C VAL A 323 -25.90 3.60 -23.91
N GLY A 324 -26.07 4.90 -23.67
CA GLY A 324 -27.35 5.59 -23.77
C GLY A 324 -28.46 4.93 -22.92
N GLU A 325 -29.62 4.66 -23.55
CA GLU A 325 -30.75 4.05 -22.87
C GLU A 325 -30.56 2.59 -22.47
N ARG A 326 -29.56 1.92 -23.05
CA ARG A 326 -29.27 0.51 -22.79
C ARG A 326 -28.65 0.26 -21.40
N VAL A 327 -28.27 1.31 -20.68
CA VAL A 327 -27.74 1.23 -19.30
C VAL A 327 -28.67 0.43 -18.36
N GLU A 328 -29.99 0.56 -18.55
CA GLU A 328 -30.98 -0.08 -17.70
C GLU A 328 -31.36 -1.54 -18.15
N VAL A 329 -30.94 -1.90 -19.37
CA VAL A 329 -31.37 -3.19 -19.95
C VAL A 329 -30.40 -4.30 -19.53
N THR A 330 -30.84 -5.12 -18.59
CA THR A 330 -30.13 -6.32 -18.16
C THR A 330 -30.78 -7.58 -18.69
N ARG A 331 -30.01 -8.43 -19.32
CA ARG A 331 -30.46 -9.74 -19.82
C ARG A 331 -29.73 -10.84 -19.05
N TRP A 332 -30.39 -11.96 -18.80
CA TRP A 332 -29.83 -13.12 -18.10
C TRP A 332 -28.46 -13.55 -18.65
N ARG A 333 -28.32 -13.60 -19.98
CA ARG A 333 -27.05 -13.95 -20.64
C ARG A 333 -25.86 -13.06 -20.21
N GLY A 334 -26.11 -11.77 -20.03
CA GLY A 334 -25.08 -10.82 -19.62
C GLY A 334 -24.64 -11.05 -18.18
N VAL A 335 -25.59 -11.27 -17.27
CA VAL A 335 -25.27 -11.51 -15.84
C VAL A 335 -24.52 -12.83 -15.65
N ILE A 336 -24.96 -13.89 -16.34
CA ILE A 336 -24.30 -15.19 -16.28
C ILE A 336 -22.89 -15.10 -16.86
N ALA A 337 -22.71 -14.43 -18.00
CA ALA A 337 -21.40 -14.27 -18.62
C ALA A 337 -20.44 -13.44 -17.73
N ALA A 338 -20.93 -12.35 -17.13
CA ALA A 338 -20.11 -11.55 -16.22
C ALA A 338 -19.75 -12.30 -14.93
N GLY A 339 -20.68 -13.12 -14.40
CA GLY A 339 -20.40 -14.02 -13.27
C GLY A 339 -19.34 -15.09 -13.62
N LEU A 340 -19.38 -15.63 -14.83
CA LEU A 340 -18.39 -16.59 -15.32
C LEU A 340 -17.02 -15.93 -15.54
N VAL A 341 -16.99 -14.68 -16.03
CA VAL A 341 -15.74 -13.90 -16.12
C VAL A 341 -15.17 -13.64 -14.73
N ALA A 342 -16.01 -13.23 -13.76
CA ALA A 342 -15.54 -13.06 -12.38
C ALA A 342 -14.99 -14.37 -11.80
N LEU A 343 -15.64 -15.52 -12.07
CA LEU A 343 -15.17 -16.83 -11.64
C LEU A 343 -13.82 -17.21 -12.29
N ALA A 344 -13.64 -16.89 -13.57
CA ALA A 344 -12.36 -17.11 -14.25
C ALA A 344 -11.24 -16.23 -13.66
N LEU A 345 -11.54 -14.96 -13.34
CA LEU A 345 -10.59 -14.08 -12.66
C LEU A 345 -10.22 -14.60 -11.26
N VAL A 346 -11.19 -15.18 -10.52
CA VAL A 346 -10.89 -15.89 -9.27
C VAL A 346 -9.95 -17.08 -9.53
N GLY A 347 -10.13 -17.79 -10.64
CA GLY A 347 -9.24 -18.87 -11.07
C GLY A 347 -7.81 -18.41 -11.32
N VAL A 348 -7.63 -17.25 -11.96
CA VAL A 348 -6.31 -16.62 -12.15
C VAL A 348 -5.70 -16.27 -10.78
N GLY A 349 -6.47 -15.55 -9.94
CA GLY A 349 -5.97 -15.05 -8.65
C GLY A 349 -5.64 -16.15 -7.65
N LEU A 350 -6.34 -17.30 -7.70
CA LEU A 350 -6.07 -18.45 -6.83
C LEU A 350 -5.20 -19.54 -7.52
N LYS A 351 -4.64 -19.26 -8.70
CA LYS A 351 -3.85 -20.21 -9.51
C LYS A 351 -4.59 -21.54 -9.78
N GLN A 352 -5.93 -21.48 -9.88
CA GLN A 352 -6.82 -22.64 -10.10
C GLN A 352 -7.18 -22.76 -11.59
N ASN A 353 -6.35 -23.47 -12.36
CA ASN A 353 -6.49 -23.61 -13.82
C ASN A 353 -7.86 -24.12 -14.27
N ALA A 354 -8.55 -24.95 -13.47
CA ALA A 354 -9.87 -25.43 -13.78
C ALA A 354 -10.93 -24.32 -13.91
N LEU A 355 -10.78 -23.21 -13.16
CA LEU A 355 -11.72 -22.08 -13.20
C LEU A 355 -11.52 -21.19 -14.43
N LEU A 356 -10.39 -21.26 -15.11
CA LEU A 356 -10.10 -20.48 -16.33
C LEU A 356 -11.09 -20.82 -17.46
N PHE A 357 -11.59 -22.06 -17.50
CA PHE A 357 -12.60 -22.47 -18.48
C PHE A 357 -13.93 -21.72 -18.33
N ALA A 358 -14.15 -21.02 -17.22
CA ALA A 358 -15.34 -20.20 -17.04
C ALA A 358 -15.38 -18.99 -18.00
N ALA A 359 -14.22 -18.42 -18.41
CA ALA A 359 -14.19 -17.30 -19.35
C ALA A 359 -14.68 -17.66 -20.76
N PRO A 360 -14.15 -18.70 -21.43
CA PRO A 360 -14.69 -19.13 -22.72
C PRO A 360 -16.16 -19.60 -22.62
N LEU A 361 -16.56 -20.21 -21.51
CA LEU A 361 -17.97 -20.57 -21.25
C LEU A 361 -18.86 -19.30 -21.17
N GLY A 362 -18.35 -18.22 -20.56
CA GLY A 362 -19.02 -16.92 -20.55
C GLY A 362 -19.22 -16.35 -21.96
N GLY A 363 -18.20 -16.44 -22.81
CA GLY A 363 -18.27 -16.09 -24.22
C GLY A 363 -19.30 -16.92 -24.98
N LEU A 364 -19.32 -18.24 -24.73
CA LEU A 364 -20.32 -19.14 -25.31
C LEU A 364 -21.75 -18.78 -24.88
N VAL A 365 -21.95 -18.46 -23.60
CA VAL A 365 -23.27 -18.01 -23.08
C VAL A 365 -23.73 -16.72 -23.74
N LEU A 366 -22.84 -15.77 -24.02
CA LEU A 366 -23.16 -14.54 -24.74
C LEU A 366 -23.59 -14.84 -26.19
N LEU A 367 -22.85 -15.71 -26.89
CA LEU A 367 -23.13 -16.11 -28.26
C LEU A 367 -24.40 -16.99 -28.36
N ALA A 368 -24.41 -18.14 -27.70
CA ALA A 368 -25.54 -19.08 -27.74
C ALA A 368 -26.81 -18.49 -27.12
N GLY A 369 -26.66 -17.68 -26.04
CA GLY A 369 -27.78 -16.97 -25.42
C GLY A 369 -28.39 -15.89 -26.31
N SER A 370 -27.75 -15.53 -27.43
CA SER A 370 -28.39 -14.70 -28.47
C SER A 370 -29.44 -15.43 -29.29
N PHE A 371 -29.45 -16.76 -29.27
CA PHE A 371 -30.41 -17.59 -29.99
C PHE A 371 -31.51 -18.17 -29.07
N ILE A 372 -31.23 -18.30 -27.76
CA ILE A 372 -32.18 -18.89 -26.79
C ILE A 372 -33.11 -17.82 -26.20
N PRO A 373 -34.43 -17.91 -26.38
CA PRO A 373 -35.38 -16.89 -25.93
C PRO A 373 -35.36 -16.62 -24.42
N MET A 374 -35.07 -17.63 -23.60
CA MET A 374 -35.01 -17.52 -22.14
C MET A 374 -33.88 -16.58 -21.69
N PHE A 375 -32.72 -16.63 -22.34
CA PHE A 375 -31.57 -15.77 -22.03
C PHE A 375 -31.67 -14.32 -22.56
N LYS A 376 -32.62 -14.08 -23.50
CA LYS A 376 -32.94 -12.73 -23.99
C LYS A 376 -33.88 -11.97 -23.08
N ARG A 377 -34.59 -12.64 -22.16
CA ARG A 377 -35.57 -12.00 -21.28
C ARG A 377 -34.84 -10.98 -20.38
N PRO A 378 -35.40 -9.77 -20.25
CA PRO A 378 -34.89 -8.80 -19.28
C PRO A 378 -35.14 -9.28 -17.85
N LEU A 379 -34.23 -9.01 -16.94
CA LEU A 379 -34.44 -9.24 -15.52
C LEU A 379 -35.56 -8.33 -15.01
N PRO A 380 -36.44 -8.81 -14.14
CA PRO A 380 -37.46 -7.96 -13.54
C PRO A 380 -36.80 -6.85 -12.73
N THR A 381 -37.20 -5.61 -12.96
CA THR A 381 -36.76 -4.47 -12.20
C THR A 381 -37.19 -4.58 -10.73
N ARG A 382 -36.29 -4.41 -9.79
CA ARG A 382 -36.61 -4.38 -8.35
C ARG A 382 -37.58 -3.23 -8.08
N ARG A 383 -38.71 -3.51 -7.44
CA ARG A 383 -39.62 -2.46 -6.95
C ARG A 383 -38.90 -1.57 -5.97
N VAL A 384 -38.90 -0.27 -6.25
CA VAL A 384 -38.36 0.75 -5.33
C VAL A 384 -39.31 0.85 -4.15
N LYS A 385 -38.82 0.51 -2.93
CA LYS A 385 -39.61 0.69 -1.70
C LYS A 385 -39.74 2.17 -1.39
N PRO A 386 -40.89 2.62 -0.83
CA PRO A 386 -40.97 3.99 -0.27
C PRO A 386 -39.88 4.24 0.75
N MET A 387 -39.35 5.48 0.77
CA MET A 387 -38.20 5.86 1.60
C MET A 387 -38.35 5.49 3.09
N PRO A 388 -39.52 5.70 3.76
CA PRO A 388 -39.73 5.34 5.18
C PRO A 388 -39.63 3.83 5.46
N GLU A 389 -39.82 2.98 4.44
CA GLU A 389 -39.74 1.53 4.59
C GLU A 389 -38.32 0.97 4.40
N THR A 390 -37.38 1.81 3.95
CA THR A 390 -36.00 1.40 3.71
C THR A 390 -35.26 1.15 5.02
N LEU A 391 -34.35 0.16 5.03
CA LEU A 391 -33.50 -0.13 6.21
C LEU A 391 -32.65 1.07 6.63
N PRO A 392 -31.99 1.82 5.71
CA PRO A 392 -31.19 2.97 6.12
C PRO A 392 -32.00 4.07 6.80
N PHE A 393 -33.23 4.34 6.36
CA PHE A 393 -34.10 5.31 7.01
C PHE A 393 -34.51 4.87 8.42
N LYS A 394 -34.91 3.61 8.58
CA LYS A 394 -35.24 3.05 9.91
C LYS A 394 -34.06 3.05 10.86
N TRP A 395 -32.85 2.75 10.35
CA TRP A 395 -31.61 2.80 11.08
C TRP A 395 -31.30 4.23 11.54
N SER A 396 -31.35 5.20 10.63
CA SER A 396 -31.11 6.62 10.95
C SER A 396 -32.07 7.10 12.06
N ARG A 397 -33.36 6.75 11.95
CA ARG A 397 -34.33 7.08 12.99
C ARG A 397 -34.07 6.38 14.32
N TRP A 398 -33.54 5.17 14.32
CA TRP A 398 -33.14 4.49 15.56
C TRP A 398 -31.97 5.20 16.21
N VAL A 399 -30.95 5.60 15.46
CA VAL A 399 -29.79 6.36 15.94
C VAL A 399 -30.21 7.72 16.49
N GLN A 400 -31.08 8.45 15.80
CA GLN A 400 -31.61 9.75 16.22
C GLN A 400 -32.40 9.67 17.54
N ARG A 401 -33.14 8.58 17.76
CA ARG A 401 -33.86 8.38 19.05
C ARG A 401 -32.95 8.10 20.25
N ARG A 402 -31.69 7.65 19.99
CA ARG A 402 -30.74 7.27 21.05
C ARG A 402 -29.33 7.80 20.72
N PRO A 403 -29.15 9.11 20.50
CA PRO A 403 -27.92 9.65 19.97
C PRO A 403 -26.73 9.46 20.91
N TRP A 404 -26.92 9.61 22.21
CA TRP A 404 -25.88 9.38 23.22
C TRP A 404 -25.44 7.92 23.30
N LEU A 405 -26.36 6.98 23.23
CA LEU A 405 -26.02 5.55 23.21
C LEU A 405 -25.22 5.19 21.93
N SER A 406 -25.65 5.71 20.79
CA SER A 406 -24.98 5.51 19.52
C SER A 406 -23.57 6.11 19.52
N LEU A 407 -23.40 7.30 20.10
CA LEU A 407 -22.09 7.94 20.25
C LEU A 407 -21.16 7.11 21.14
N VAL A 408 -21.63 6.70 22.33
CA VAL A 408 -20.84 5.92 23.29
C VAL A 408 -20.43 4.57 22.69
N ILE A 409 -21.35 3.86 22.01
CA ILE A 409 -21.04 2.60 21.35
C ILE A 409 -19.99 2.81 20.24
N GLY A 410 -20.19 3.79 19.35
CA GLY A 410 -19.28 4.03 18.25
C GLY A 410 -17.88 4.44 18.71
N VAL A 411 -17.79 5.39 19.65
CA VAL A 411 -16.51 5.82 20.23
C VAL A 411 -15.87 4.68 21.04
N GLY A 412 -16.67 3.90 21.78
CA GLY A 412 -16.18 2.75 22.55
C GLY A 412 -15.58 1.67 21.65
N VAL A 413 -16.25 1.31 20.55
CA VAL A 413 -15.76 0.31 19.59
C VAL A 413 -14.46 0.79 18.92
N LEU A 414 -14.45 1.99 18.37
CA LEU A 414 -13.26 2.53 17.70
C LEU A 414 -12.13 2.76 18.72
N GLY A 415 -12.43 3.25 19.92
CA GLY A 415 -11.46 3.44 20.99
C GLY A 415 -10.83 2.11 21.43
N ALA A 416 -11.63 1.06 21.61
CA ALA A 416 -11.11 -0.27 21.95
C ALA A 416 -10.21 -0.84 20.84
N LEU A 417 -10.59 -0.66 19.58
CA LEU A 417 -9.76 -1.07 18.44
C LEU A 417 -8.48 -0.22 18.29
N THR A 418 -8.46 1.00 18.82
CA THR A 418 -7.27 1.87 18.80
C THR A 418 -6.25 1.48 19.88
N LEU A 419 -6.65 0.81 20.97
CA LEU A 419 -5.74 0.48 22.07
C LEU A 419 -4.44 -0.23 21.65
N PRO A 420 -4.43 -1.19 20.69
CA PRO A 420 -3.21 -1.84 20.25
C PRO A 420 -2.14 -0.87 19.69
N VAL A 421 -2.55 0.32 19.21
CA VAL A 421 -1.59 1.34 18.70
C VAL A 421 -0.61 1.79 19.80
N LEU A 422 -1.00 1.73 21.08
CA LEU A 422 -0.09 2.07 22.17
C LEU A 422 1.12 1.14 22.29
N GLY A 423 1.03 -0.05 21.70
CA GLY A 423 2.14 -1.00 21.59
C GLY A 423 2.77 -1.05 20.19
N LEU A 424 2.48 -0.08 19.33
CA LEU A 424 3.03 -0.02 17.97
C LEU A 424 4.55 0.03 17.99
N ARG A 425 5.19 -0.90 17.29
CA ARG A 425 6.62 -0.91 16.99
C ARG A 425 6.79 -0.76 15.50
N LEU A 426 7.57 0.25 15.08
CA LEU A 426 7.96 0.46 13.69
C LEU A 426 9.26 -0.28 13.42
N GLY A 427 9.35 -0.93 12.27
CA GLY A 427 10.52 -1.67 11.83
C GLY A 427 10.18 -2.52 10.63
N PHE A 428 11.19 -2.95 9.90
CA PHE A 428 10.99 -3.87 8.78
C PHE A 428 10.96 -5.32 9.27
N ALA A 429 10.14 -6.14 8.63
CA ALA A 429 10.19 -7.57 8.78
C ALA A 429 11.43 -8.11 8.05
N ASP A 430 12.01 -9.18 8.57
CA ASP A 430 13.11 -9.91 7.94
C ASP A 430 12.64 -11.19 7.24
N GLU A 431 13.57 -11.94 6.66
CA GLU A 431 13.30 -13.21 5.98
C GLU A 431 12.68 -14.27 6.89
N GLY A 432 12.86 -14.15 8.22
CA GLY A 432 12.20 -14.97 9.22
C GLY A 432 10.67 -14.85 9.25
N ASN A 433 10.10 -13.92 8.47
CA ASN A 433 8.65 -13.72 8.31
C ASN A 433 8.11 -14.21 6.96
N TYR A 434 8.97 -14.74 6.10
CA TYR A 434 8.53 -15.33 4.83
C TYR A 434 7.80 -16.66 5.06
N PRO A 435 7.01 -17.12 4.09
CA PRO A 435 6.38 -18.44 4.19
C PRO A 435 7.41 -19.55 4.41
N SER A 436 7.09 -20.52 5.26
CA SER A 436 8.02 -21.58 5.67
C SER A 436 8.44 -22.53 4.56
N ASP A 437 7.76 -22.49 3.42
CA ASP A 437 8.03 -23.28 2.21
C ASP A 437 8.98 -22.58 1.22
N THR A 438 9.39 -21.32 1.48
CA THR A 438 10.38 -20.61 0.67
C THR A 438 11.81 -21.01 1.06
N THR A 439 12.72 -21.02 0.09
CA THR A 439 14.13 -21.33 0.33
C THR A 439 14.79 -20.29 1.22
N THR A 440 14.48 -19.01 1.02
CA THR A 440 15.02 -17.91 1.83
C THR A 440 14.66 -18.03 3.31
N ARG A 441 13.42 -18.43 3.61
CA ARG A 441 13.02 -18.69 4.99
C ARG A 441 13.77 -19.88 5.59
N ARG A 442 13.90 -20.99 4.86
CA ARG A 442 14.62 -22.17 5.36
C ARG A 442 16.10 -21.87 5.55
N ALA A 443 16.74 -21.10 4.66
CA ALA A 443 18.11 -20.63 4.82
C ALA A 443 18.26 -19.79 6.10
N TYR A 444 17.35 -18.84 6.32
CA TYR A 444 17.32 -18.01 7.54
C TYR A 444 17.25 -18.87 8.81
N ASP A 445 16.32 -19.84 8.83
CA ASP A 445 16.14 -20.73 9.98
C ASP A 445 17.39 -21.60 10.23
N LEU A 446 18.06 -22.09 9.16
CA LEU A 446 19.30 -22.84 9.27
C LEU A 446 20.46 -22.00 9.79
N LEU A 447 20.61 -20.78 9.32
CA LEU A 447 21.62 -19.83 9.82
C LEU A 447 21.39 -19.51 11.30
N ALA A 448 20.14 -19.26 11.69
CA ALA A 448 19.77 -19.04 13.09
C ALA A 448 20.06 -20.28 13.97
N GLN A 449 19.86 -21.50 13.43
CA GLN A 449 20.15 -22.74 14.12
C GLN A 449 21.67 -22.97 14.29
N GLY A 450 22.45 -22.68 13.24
CA GLY A 450 23.91 -22.96 13.25
C GLY A 450 24.72 -21.90 13.98
N PHE A 451 24.35 -20.63 13.86
CA PHE A 451 25.16 -19.50 14.30
C PHE A 451 24.46 -18.59 15.33
N GLY A 452 23.19 -18.87 15.63
CA GLY A 452 22.37 -18.06 16.53
C GLY A 452 21.47 -17.07 15.80
N PRO A 453 20.34 -16.64 16.42
CA PRO A 453 19.31 -15.79 15.77
C PRO A 453 19.84 -14.45 15.25
N GLY A 454 20.82 -13.85 15.93
CA GLY A 454 21.40 -12.56 15.56
C GLY A 454 22.37 -12.61 14.39
N PHE A 455 22.72 -13.81 13.92
CA PHE A 455 23.61 -13.97 12.76
C PHE A 455 22.98 -13.41 11.46
N ASN A 456 21.67 -13.46 11.36
CA ASN A 456 20.93 -12.94 10.21
C ASN A 456 20.86 -11.39 10.16
N GLY A 457 21.38 -10.68 11.17
CA GLY A 457 21.40 -9.23 11.23
C GLY A 457 22.63 -8.70 11.93
N PRO A 458 23.81 -8.83 11.32
CA PRO A 458 25.02 -8.27 11.89
C PRO A 458 24.94 -6.75 11.96
N LEU A 459 25.47 -6.19 13.05
CA LEU A 459 25.76 -4.77 13.14
C LEU A 459 27.18 -4.54 12.63
N THR A 460 27.36 -3.56 11.78
CA THR A 460 28.69 -3.12 11.32
C THR A 460 29.03 -1.82 11.98
N LEU A 461 30.19 -1.76 12.64
CA LEU A 461 30.75 -0.53 13.13
C LEU A 461 31.90 -0.14 12.21
N VAL A 462 32.03 1.15 11.90
CA VAL A 462 33.10 1.66 11.02
C VAL A 462 33.60 2.97 11.54
N ALA A 463 34.93 3.19 11.44
CA ALA A 463 35.57 4.44 11.82
C ALA A 463 36.70 4.78 10.86
N ALA A 464 36.86 6.07 10.57
CA ALA A 464 38.06 6.60 9.93
C ALA A 464 39.23 6.69 10.94
N ILE A 465 40.44 6.43 10.49
CA ILE A 465 41.68 6.47 11.28
C ILE A 465 42.61 7.51 10.68
N ASP A 466 42.92 8.54 11.44
CA ASP A 466 43.81 9.61 11.04
C ASP A 466 45.11 9.65 11.90
N THR A 467 45.05 9.03 13.10
CA THR A 467 46.19 9.07 14.07
C THR A 467 46.47 7.67 14.67
N PRO A 468 47.69 7.43 15.12
CA PRO A 468 48.01 6.16 15.82
C PRO A 468 47.22 5.95 17.11
N GLU A 469 46.87 7.05 17.81
CA GLU A 469 46.04 7.00 19.02
C GLU A 469 44.63 6.49 18.72
N GLN A 470 44.04 6.90 17.58
CA GLN A 470 42.77 6.40 17.13
C GLN A 470 42.84 4.92 16.77
N LEU A 471 43.92 4.47 16.12
CA LEU A 471 44.13 3.06 15.83
C LEU A 471 44.22 2.20 17.10
N ALA A 472 44.90 2.70 18.12
CA ALA A 472 44.99 2.02 19.42
C ALA A 472 43.63 1.95 20.12
N ALA A 473 42.86 3.05 20.09
CA ALA A 473 41.50 3.08 20.61
C ALA A 473 40.57 2.10 19.86
N ALA A 474 40.70 2.01 18.54
CA ALA A 474 39.96 1.07 17.72
C ALA A 474 40.23 -0.40 18.09
N GLN A 475 41.50 -0.73 18.36
CA GLN A 475 41.86 -2.09 18.81
C GLN A 475 41.29 -2.39 20.20
N GLY A 476 41.33 -1.42 21.14
CA GLY A 476 40.78 -1.55 22.48
C GLY A 476 39.23 -1.66 22.49
N LEU A 477 38.55 -1.06 21.51
CA LEU A 477 37.11 -1.15 21.36
C LEU A 477 36.63 -2.59 21.13
N SER A 478 37.40 -3.41 20.39
CA SER A 478 37.07 -4.83 20.15
C SER A 478 36.86 -5.60 21.45
N ASP A 479 37.67 -5.40 22.46
CA ASP A 479 37.57 -6.09 23.76
C ASP A 479 36.32 -5.62 24.53
N THR A 480 36.00 -4.34 24.46
CA THR A 480 34.80 -3.76 25.09
C THR A 480 33.55 -4.30 24.44
N LEU A 481 33.50 -4.32 23.11
CA LEU A 481 32.36 -4.88 22.34
C LEU A 481 32.16 -6.33 22.64
N ALA A 482 33.21 -7.14 22.74
CA ALA A 482 33.12 -8.57 23.03
C ALA A 482 32.55 -8.89 24.43
N THR A 483 32.67 -7.95 25.37
CA THR A 483 32.12 -8.10 26.73
C THR A 483 30.79 -7.38 26.93
N THR A 484 30.27 -6.72 25.89
CA THR A 484 29.00 -5.98 25.94
C THR A 484 27.83 -7.00 26.06
N PRO A 485 26.89 -6.81 26.99
CA PRO A 485 25.70 -7.63 27.07
C PRO A 485 24.92 -7.66 25.75
N GLU A 486 24.34 -8.82 25.44
CA GLU A 486 23.57 -9.07 24.20
C GLU A 486 24.44 -9.13 22.92
N VAL A 487 25.75 -9.20 23.02
CA VAL A 487 26.66 -9.50 21.94
C VAL A 487 27.11 -10.95 22.05
N VAL A 488 26.92 -11.73 20.98
CA VAL A 488 27.39 -13.13 20.87
C VAL A 488 28.84 -13.17 20.47
N SER A 489 29.20 -12.40 19.45
CA SER A 489 30.57 -12.34 18.95
C SER A 489 30.81 -11.02 18.23
N VAL A 490 32.07 -10.62 18.17
CA VAL A 490 32.53 -9.44 17.42
C VAL A 490 33.82 -9.83 16.68
N SER A 491 33.98 -9.32 15.45
CA SER A 491 35.24 -9.46 14.73
C SER A 491 36.33 -8.59 15.38
N PRO A 492 37.60 -8.95 15.23
CA PRO A 492 38.69 -7.98 15.46
C PRO A 492 38.48 -6.76 14.58
N ALA A 493 39.11 -5.64 14.94
CA ALA A 493 39.17 -4.47 14.09
C ALA A 493 39.86 -4.83 12.76
N VAL A 494 39.12 -4.80 11.67
CA VAL A 494 39.61 -5.12 10.33
C VAL A 494 39.98 -3.81 9.63
N PRO A 495 41.27 -3.58 9.33
CA PRO A 495 41.67 -2.39 8.59
C PRO A 495 41.40 -2.51 7.10
N ASN A 496 41.09 -1.40 6.44
CA ASN A 496 40.96 -1.33 4.97
C ASN A 496 42.28 -1.56 4.23
N ASP A 497 43.41 -1.22 4.84
CA ASP A 497 44.75 -1.52 4.36
C ASP A 497 45.59 -1.97 5.56
N ALA A 498 46.23 -3.14 5.47
CA ALA A 498 47.02 -3.71 6.55
C ALA A 498 48.32 -2.94 6.77
N ALA A 499 48.85 -2.26 5.75
CA ALA A 499 50.12 -1.51 5.82
C ALA A 499 49.94 -0.04 6.26
N ALA A 500 48.83 0.58 5.83
CA ALA A 500 48.53 1.97 6.10
C ALA A 500 47.01 2.15 6.33
N PRO A 501 46.49 1.74 7.49
CA PRO A 501 45.05 1.78 7.77
C PRO A 501 44.56 3.23 7.83
N THR A 502 43.54 3.54 7.02
CA THR A 502 42.80 4.80 7.01
C THR A 502 41.39 4.64 7.51
N ALA A 503 40.93 3.42 7.68
CA ALA A 503 39.66 3.08 8.29
C ALA A 503 39.71 1.67 8.89
N VAL A 504 38.84 1.40 9.84
CA VAL A 504 38.60 0.07 10.43
C VAL A 504 37.13 -0.24 10.49
N LEU A 505 36.81 -1.54 10.42
CA LEU A 505 35.46 -2.02 10.61
C LEU A 505 35.39 -3.18 11.62
N TRP A 506 34.23 -3.35 12.23
CA TRP A 506 33.87 -4.49 13.07
C TRP A 506 32.53 -5.04 12.65
N ASN A 507 32.41 -6.37 12.58
CA ASN A 507 31.13 -7.05 12.46
C ASN A 507 30.75 -7.61 13.82
N LEU A 508 29.60 -7.19 14.36
CA LEU A 508 29.09 -7.56 15.65
C LEU A 508 27.78 -8.35 15.46
N TYR A 509 27.69 -9.50 16.10
CA TYR A 509 26.51 -10.36 16.02
C TYR A 509 25.74 -10.30 17.34
N PRO A 510 24.49 -9.78 17.34
CA PRO A 510 23.66 -9.72 18.54
C PRO A 510 23.12 -11.08 18.95
N THR A 511 22.59 -11.21 20.18
CA THR A 511 21.89 -12.41 20.65
C THR A 511 20.48 -12.51 20.09
N GLY A 512 19.81 -11.37 19.87
CA GLY A 512 18.45 -11.25 19.34
C GLY A 512 18.40 -11.28 17.82
N SER A 513 17.25 -11.67 17.26
CA SER A 513 17.00 -11.58 15.82
C SER A 513 16.98 -10.11 15.34
N PRO A 514 17.20 -9.83 14.04
CA PRO A 514 17.29 -8.48 13.48
C PRO A 514 16.11 -7.57 13.82
N GLN A 515 14.90 -8.13 13.89
CA GLN A 515 13.65 -7.41 14.16
C GLN A 515 13.26 -7.36 15.65
N SER A 516 14.10 -7.90 16.53
CA SER A 516 13.84 -7.93 17.97
C SER A 516 14.02 -6.56 18.63
N ALA A 517 13.37 -6.34 19.77
CA ALA A 517 13.56 -5.10 20.53
C ALA A 517 14.97 -5.01 21.11
N GLU A 518 15.50 -6.14 21.54
CA GLU A 518 16.83 -6.27 22.12
C GLU A 518 17.92 -5.82 21.13
N ALA A 519 17.80 -6.16 19.83
CA ALA A 519 18.73 -5.73 18.80
C ALA A 519 18.66 -4.20 18.58
N ALA A 520 17.45 -3.63 18.58
CA ALA A 520 17.27 -2.18 18.47
C ALA A 520 17.82 -1.43 19.69
N ASP A 521 17.58 -1.95 20.91
CA ASP A 521 18.09 -1.38 22.14
C ASP A 521 19.64 -1.46 22.21
N LEU A 522 20.23 -2.53 21.66
CA LEU A 522 21.67 -2.69 21.54
C LEU A 522 22.28 -1.59 20.66
N VAL A 523 21.67 -1.27 19.50
CA VAL A 523 22.12 -0.17 18.62
C VAL A 523 22.18 1.15 19.41
N GLN A 524 21.12 1.47 20.16
CA GLN A 524 21.09 2.70 20.96
C GLN A 524 22.16 2.70 22.04
N ARG A 525 22.36 1.61 22.79
CA ARG A 525 23.39 1.51 23.82
C ARG A 525 24.80 1.59 23.25
N LEU A 526 25.05 0.97 22.10
CA LEU A 526 26.35 1.10 21.43
C LEU A 526 26.68 2.57 21.16
N ARG A 527 25.72 3.34 20.67
CA ARG A 527 25.88 4.76 20.32
C ARG A 527 26.00 5.69 21.52
N THR A 528 25.18 5.46 22.57
CA THR A 528 25.10 6.41 23.71
C THR A 528 26.06 6.10 24.82
N ASP A 529 26.41 4.83 25.05
CA ASP A 529 27.13 4.40 26.24
C ASP A 529 28.42 3.66 25.91
N VAL A 530 28.37 2.58 25.13
CA VAL A 530 29.49 1.64 24.95
C VAL A 530 30.61 2.27 24.13
N VAL A 531 30.32 2.75 22.93
CA VAL A 531 31.33 3.36 22.05
C VAL A 531 31.94 4.62 22.67
N PRO A 532 31.15 5.61 23.15
CA PRO A 532 31.70 6.80 23.76
C PRO A 532 32.62 6.51 24.97
N SER A 533 32.23 5.53 25.80
CA SER A 533 33.04 5.16 26.98
C SER A 533 34.34 4.45 26.60
N ALA A 534 34.32 3.65 25.53
CA ALA A 534 35.49 2.89 25.09
C ALA A 534 36.53 3.75 24.33
N VAL A 535 36.03 4.66 23.48
CA VAL A 535 36.97 5.53 22.69
C VAL A 535 37.49 6.71 23.47
N GLY A 536 36.81 7.17 24.53
CA GLY A 536 37.24 8.24 25.42
C GLY A 536 37.61 9.53 24.66
N GLU A 537 38.79 10.10 24.98
CA GLU A 537 39.29 11.35 24.38
C GLU A 537 40.09 11.11 23.09
N SER A 538 40.14 9.91 22.53
CA SER A 538 40.91 9.58 21.32
C SER A 538 40.48 10.34 20.07
N GLY A 539 39.26 10.91 20.06
CA GLY A 539 38.66 11.56 18.90
C GLY A 539 38.26 10.58 17.78
N LEU A 540 38.21 9.29 18.08
CA LEU A 540 37.72 8.28 17.14
C LEU A 540 36.19 8.38 16.99
N ASP A 541 35.71 8.68 15.77
CA ASP A 541 34.29 8.74 15.44
C ASP A 541 33.85 7.42 14.84
N VAL A 542 33.15 6.59 15.64
CA VAL A 542 32.68 5.28 15.24
C VAL A 542 31.20 5.36 14.87
N LYS A 543 30.88 4.98 13.64
CA LYS A 543 29.51 4.92 13.14
C LYS A 543 28.98 3.50 13.28
N VAL A 544 27.77 3.38 13.84
CA VAL A 544 27.04 2.11 13.93
C VAL A 544 26.09 2.00 12.76
N THR A 545 26.34 1.05 11.87
CA THR A 545 25.59 0.79 10.64
C THR A 545 25.23 -0.69 10.50
N GLY A 546 24.84 -1.13 9.32
CA GLY A 546 24.28 -2.47 9.07
C GLY A 546 22.76 -2.47 9.05
N SER A 547 22.13 -3.56 8.58
CA SER A 547 20.69 -3.63 8.33
C SER A 547 19.81 -3.27 9.54
N VAL A 548 20.21 -3.72 10.74
CA VAL A 548 19.48 -3.42 11.98
C VAL A 548 19.57 -1.94 12.34
N ALA A 549 20.77 -1.33 12.25
CA ALA A 549 20.96 0.08 12.57
C ALA A 549 20.19 0.99 11.59
N VAL A 550 20.21 0.64 10.29
CA VAL A 550 19.40 1.31 9.25
C VAL A 550 17.92 1.25 9.58
N ASN A 551 17.41 0.08 9.97
CA ASN A 551 16.01 -0.09 10.33
C ASN A 551 15.61 0.76 11.54
N VAL A 552 16.47 0.84 12.55
CA VAL A 552 16.27 1.66 13.76
C VAL A 552 16.25 3.15 13.39
N ASP A 553 17.23 3.61 12.63
CA ASP A 553 17.36 5.01 12.24
C ASP A 553 16.20 5.46 11.34
N PHE A 554 15.88 4.65 10.34
CA PHE A 554 14.79 4.94 9.43
C PHE A 554 13.44 5.00 10.15
N SER A 555 13.20 4.04 11.06
CA SER A 555 11.97 4.00 11.86
C SER A 555 11.86 5.21 12.78
N SER A 556 12.94 5.60 13.45
CA SER A 556 12.99 6.77 14.31
C SER A 556 12.81 8.07 13.52
N TYR A 557 13.49 8.19 12.38
CA TYR A 557 13.39 9.35 11.50
C TYR A 557 11.95 9.59 11.03
N LEU A 558 11.24 8.52 10.64
CA LEU A 558 9.83 8.62 10.25
C LEU A 558 8.92 8.90 11.45
N ALA A 559 9.14 8.22 12.57
CA ALA A 559 8.34 8.41 13.79
C ALA A 559 8.33 9.87 14.27
N ASP A 560 9.50 10.51 14.24
CA ASP A 560 9.67 11.92 14.67
C ASP A 560 8.91 12.91 13.76
N ARG A 561 8.70 12.55 12.49
CA ARG A 561 8.02 13.40 11.50
C ARG A 561 6.51 13.12 11.39
N LEU A 562 6.05 11.95 11.84
CA LEU A 562 4.62 11.58 11.79
C LEU A 562 3.68 12.63 12.40
N PRO A 563 3.96 13.22 13.60
CA PRO A 563 3.07 14.22 14.18
C PRO A 563 2.94 15.49 13.33
N VAL A 564 4.04 15.95 12.71
CA VAL A 564 4.03 17.13 11.84
C VAL A 564 3.25 16.83 10.56
N PHE A 565 3.47 15.68 9.95
CA PHE A 565 2.73 15.23 8.78
C PHE A 565 1.23 15.16 9.06
N PHE A 566 0.82 14.50 10.15
CA PHE A 566 -0.60 14.43 10.53
C PHE A 566 -1.18 15.81 10.76
N ALA A 567 -0.48 16.67 11.51
CA ALA A 567 -0.94 18.01 11.80
C ALA A 567 -1.19 18.83 10.52
N VAL A 568 -0.27 18.78 9.56
CA VAL A 568 -0.40 19.52 8.29
C VAL A 568 -1.56 19.00 7.46
N VAL A 569 -1.69 17.68 7.26
CA VAL A 569 -2.78 17.09 6.48
C VAL A 569 -4.14 17.36 7.13
N LEU A 570 -4.23 17.21 8.46
CA LEU A 570 -5.46 17.51 9.22
C LEU A 570 -5.84 18.99 9.11
N LEU A 571 -4.87 19.89 9.23
CA LEU A 571 -5.12 21.34 9.13
C LEU A 571 -5.59 21.75 7.74
N LEU A 572 -4.91 21.27 6.67
CA LEU A 572 -5.30 21.54 5.29
C LEU A 572 -6.73 21.09 5.00
N SER A 573 -7.06 19.87 5.44
CA SER A 573 -8.38 19.30 5.25
C SER A 573 -9.44 20.00 6.08
N PHE A 574 -9.11 20.38 7.32
CA PHE A 574 -10.00 21.18 8.16
C PHE A 574 -10.35 22.51 7.48
N VAL A 575 -9.35 23.23 6.96
CA VAL A 575 -9.54 24.51 6.26
C VAL A 575 -10.37 24.30 4.99
N LEU A 576 -10.11 23.24 4.23
CA LEU A 576 -10.84 22.93 3.01
C LEU A 576 -12.32 22.63 3.28
N LEU A 577 -12.61 21.75 4.25
CA LEU A 577 -14.00 21.45 4.65
C LEU A 577 -14.71 22.68 5.22
N MET A 578 -14.00 23.51 6.00
CA MET A 578 -14.54 24.75 6.53
C MET A 578 -14.94 25.72 5.41
N ALA A 579 -14.14 25.80 4.35
CA ALA A 579 -14.46 26.62 3.18
C ALA A 579 -15.70 26.09 2.43
N VAL A 580 -15.82 24.77 2.30
CA VAL A 580 -16.94 24.12 1.59
C VAL A 580 -18.25 24.23 2.36
N PHE A 581 -18.28 23.76 3.63
CA PHE A 581 -19.52 23.70 4.40
C PHE A 581 -19.86 24.98 5.14
N ARG A 582 -18.95 25.96 5.16
CA ARG A 582 -19.11 27.22 5.88
C ARG A 582 -19.54 27.01 7.34
N SER A 583 -18.88 26.06 7.98
CA SER A 583 -19.08 25.64 9.36
C SER A 583 -17.75 25.39 10.05
N LEU A 584 -17.67 25.62 11.34
CA LEU A 584 -16.51 25.28 12.17
C LEU A 584 -16.65 23.88 12.81
N LEU A 585 -17.86 23.50 13.17
CA LEU A 585 -18.12 22.26 13.89
C LEU A 585 -18.13 21.02 12.98
N VAL A 586 -18.57 21.18 11.73
CA VAL A 586 -18.57 20.09 10.75
C VAL A 586 -17.16 19.60 10.45
N PRO A 587 -16.16 20.44 10.09
CA PRO A 587 -14.79 19.98 9.92
C PRO A 587 -14.17 19.43 11.21
N LEU A 588 -14.44 20.03 12.35
CA LEU A 588 -13.88 19.56 13.62
C LEU A 588 -14.31 18.13 13.95
N LYS A 589 -15.62 17.84 13.86
CA LYS A 589 -16.12 16.48 14.09
C LYS A 589 -15.58 15.49 13.06
N ALA A 590 -15.49 15.91 11.78
CA ALA A 590 -14.95 15.10 10.69
C ALA A 590 -13.52 14.66 10.99
N VAL A 591 -12.65 15.61 11.31
CA VAL A 591 -11.25 15.34 11.67
C VAL A 591 -11.13 14.40 12.84
N LEU A 592 -11.91 14.63 13.94
CA LEU A 592 -11.86 13.79 15.12
C LEU A 592 -12.34 12.35 14.85
N MET A 593 -13.42 12.20 14.08
CA MET A 593 -13.97 10.88 13.76
C MET A 593 -13.04 10.11 12.82
N ASN A 594 -12.47 10.78 11.81
CA ASN A 594 -11.52 10.17 10.88
C ASN A 594 -10.24 9.74 11.61
N LEU A 595 -9.72 10.59 12.53
CA LEU A 595 -8.56 10.23 13.33
C LEU A 595 -8.83 8.98 14.20
N LEU A 596 -10.00 8.90 14.80
CA LEU A 596 -10.40 7.72 15.60
C LEU A 596 -10.56 6.47 14.73
N SER A 597 -11.14 6.60 13.53
CA SER A 597 -11.28 5.50 12.56
C SER A 597 -9.93 4.98 12.07
N ILE A 598 -9.02 5.90 11.74
CA ILE A 598 -7.66 5.55 11.31
C ILE A 598 -6.89 4.89 12.46
N GLY A 599 -7.00 5.44 13.67
CA GLY A 599 -6.42 4.82 14.87
C GLY A 599 -6.92 3.40 15.10
N ALA A 600 -8.22 3.15 14.93
CA ALA A 600 -8.81 1.82 15.03
C ALA A 600 -8.29 0.87 13.92
N ALA A 601 -8.09 1.36 12.70
CA ALA A 601 -7.50 0.57 11.62
C ALA A 601 -6.02 0.22 11.91
N TYR A 602 -5.23 1.17 12.42
CA TYR A 602 -3.87 0.89 12.87
C TYR A 602 -3.83 -0.14 14.00
N GLY A 603 -4.73 -0.01 14.97
CA GLY A 603 -4.83 -0.98 16.05
C GLY A 603 -5.15 -2.38 15.55
N ALA A 604 -6.04 -2.51 14.55
CA ALA A 604 -6.30 -3.80 13.90
C ALA A 604 -5.07 -4.35 13.18
N VAL A 605 -4.30 -3.49 12.49
CA VAL A 605 -3.03 -3.88 11.85
C VAL A 605 -2.03 -4.36 12.90
N VAL A 606 -1.84 -3.63 14.00
CA VAL A 606 -0.95 -4.05 15.10
C VAL A 606 -1.38 -5.38 15.69
N ALA A 607 -2.69 -5.56 15.97
CA ALA A 607 -3.21 -6.80 16.54
C ALA A 607 -2.95 -8.02 15.65
N VAL A 608 -3.11 -7.88 14.32
CA VAL A 608 -2.97 -8.98 13.38
C VAL A 608 -1.49 -9.21 13.02
N PHE A 609 -0.76 -8.17 12.64
CA PHE A 609 0.58 -8.32 12.06
C PHE A 609 1.69 -8.29 13.10
N GLN A 610 1.56 -7.49 14.17
CA GLN A 610 2.57 -7.43 15.21
C GLN A 610 2.32 -8.41 16.36
N TRP A 611 1.04 -8.59 16.77
CA TRP A 611 0.70 -9.54 17.84
C TRP A 611 0.29 -10.92 17.33
N GLY A 612 0.09 -11.09 16.00
CA GLY A 612 -0.21 -12.37 15.37
C GLY A 612 -1.65 -12.86 15.53
N TRP A 613 -2.62 -11.99 15.93
CA TRP A 613 -4.02 -12.40 16.07
C TRP A 613 -4.63 -12.77 14.72
N GLY A 614 -4.93 -14.06 14.54
CA GLY A 614 -5.46 -14.57 13.28
C GLY A 614 -4.46 -14.61 12.12
N ALA A 615 -3.16 -14.49 12.38
CA ALA A 615 -2.09 -14.48 11.38
C ALA A 615 -2.15 -15.71 10.44
N SER A 616 -2.45 -16.89 10.98
CA SER A 616 -2.59 -18.12 10.20
C SER A 616 -3.75 -18.09 9.19
N LEU A 617 -4.81 -17.32 9.45
CA LEU A 617 -5.95 -17.21 8.52
C LEU A 617 -5.59 -16.48 7.22
N ILE A 618 -4.59 -15.60 7.28
CA ILE A 618 -4.12 -14.82 6.14
C ILE A 618 -2.74 -15.24 5.64
N GLY A 619 -2.25 -16.39 6.11
CA GLY A 619 -0.99 -16.98 5.65
C GLY A 619 0.23 -16.12 5.99
N LEU A 620 0.31 -15.56 7.21
CA LEU A 620 1.51 -14.88 7.69
C LEU A 620 2.50 -15.89 8.27
N GLY A 621 3.77 -15.77 7.91
CA GLY A 621 4.86 -16.62 8.40
C GLY A 621 5.23 -16.38 9.87
N GLY A 622 4.90 -15.20 10.42
CA GLY A 622 5.20 -14.84 11.82
C GLY A 622 4.78 -13.43 12.20
N SER A 623 4.89 -13.12 13.48
CA SER A 623 4.71 -11.77 14.02
C SER A 623 5.96 -10.92 13.74
N ALA A 624 5.78 -9.65 13.33
CA ALA A 624 6.88 -8.71 13.10
C ALA A 624 6.43 -7.27 13.37
N PRO A 625 7.35 -6.33 13.51
CA PRO A 625 7.04 -4.91 13.55
C PRO A 625 6.21 -4.45 12.35
N ILE A 626 5.69 -3.25 12.44
CA ILE A 626 4.91 -2.61 11.37
C ILE A 626 5.86 -1.77 10.52
N ASP A 627 5.80 -1.95 9.20
CA ASP A 627 6.65 -1.21 8.26
C ASP A 627 6.54 0.30 8.50
N PRO A 628 7.67 1.04 8.65
CA PRO A 628 7.65 2.44 9.10
C PRO A 628 6.93 3.40 8.15
N TRP A 629 6.89 3.09 6.84
CA TRP A 629 6.20 3.89 5.82
C TRP A 629 4.68 3.66 5.79
N LEU A 630 4.22 2.52 6.32
CA LEU A 630 2.80 2.12 6.28
C LEU A 630 1.86 3.12 6.95
N PRO A 631 2.13 3.60 8.19
CA PRO A 631 1.26 4.58 8.84
C PRO A 631 1.13 5.86 8.03
N VAL A 632 2.21 6.34 7.42
CA VAL A 632 2.20 7.56 6.59
C VAL A 632 1.28 7.38 5.38
N MET A 633 1.49 6.30 4.61
CA MET A 633 0.69 6.02 3.42
C MET A 633 -0.76 5.72 3.72
N MET A 634 -1.01 4.85 4.71
CA MET A 634 -2.39 4.55 5.12
C MET A 634 -3.13 5.82 5.54
N PHE A 635 -2.49 6.68 6.33
CA PHE A 635 -3.10 7.94 6.75
C PHE A 635 -3.46 8.81 5.55
N ALA A 636 -2.51 9.04 4.63
CA ALA A 636 -2.72 9.88 3.46
C ALA A 636 -3.92 9.40 2.61
N ILE A 637 -3.99 8.08 2.37
CA ILE A 637 -5.03 7.49 1.53
C ILE A 637 -6.37 7.43 2.25
N VAL A 638 -6.41 6.85 3.46
CA VAL A 638 -7.66 6.69 4.22
C VAL A 638 -8.27 8.04 4.54
N PHE A 639 -7.44 9.00 4.94
CA PHE A 639 -7.92 10.34 5.24
C PHE A 639 -8.52 11.03 4.00
N GLY A 640 -7.84 10.93 2.84
CA GLY A 640 -8.37 11.42 1.58
C GLY A 640 -9.70 10.77 1.20
N LEU A 641 -9.76 9.42 1.21
CA LEU A 641 -10.96 8.64 0.88
C LEU A 641 -12.12 8.89 1.85
N SER A 642 -11.83 9.01 3.15
CA SER A 642 -12.88 9.25 4.15
C SER A 642 -13.52 10.63 3.97
N MET A 643 -12.72 11.65 3.60
CA MET A 643 -13.23 12.98 3.31
C MET A 643 -14.24 13.02 2.16
N ASP A 644 -13.99 12.24 1.12
CA ASP A 644 -14.84 12.20 -0.07
C ASP A 644 -16.28 11.83 0.26
N TYR A 645 -16.46 10.78 1.02
CA TYR A 645 -17.78 10.33 1.42
C TYR A 645 -18.43 11.24 2.44
N GLU A 646 -17.64 11.87 3.31
CA GLU A 646 -18.19 12.84 4.26
C GLU A 646 -18.72 14.06 3.53
N VAL A 647 -17.99 14.57 2.56
CA VAL A 647 -18.45 15.66 1.69
C VAL A 647 -19.73 15.25 0.96
N PHE A 648 -19.81 14.04 0.41
CA PHE A 648 -20.99 13.56 -0.29
C PHE A 648 -22.22 13.41 0.61
N LEU A 649 -22.06 12.88 1.83
CA LEU A 649 -23.15 12.76 2.80
C LEU A 649 -23.61 14.12 3.28
N LEU A 650 -22.66 14.97 3.71
CA LEU A 650 -22.95 16.25 4.33
C LEU A 650 -23.52 17.26 3.33
N SER A 651 -23.10 17.22 2.04
CA SER A 651 -23.73 18.09 1.03
C SER A 651 -25.20 17.72 0.83
N ARG A 652 -25.54 16.43 0.87
CA ARG A 652 -26.97 16.02 0.80
C ARG A 652 -27.76 16.43 2.04
N VAL A 653 -27.16 16.31 3.21
CA VAL A 653 -27.81 16.79 4.46
C VAL A 653 -27.97 18.31 4.39
N LYS A 654 -26.97 19.04 3.91
CA LYS A 654 -27.04 20.51 3.76
C LYS A 654 -28.12 20.93 2.78
N GLU A 655 -28.19 20.30 1.58
CA GLU A 655 -29.24 20.57 0.59
C GLU A 655 -30.65 20.40 1.20
N GLU A 656 -30.86 19.31 1.96
CA GLU A 656 -32.13 19.04 2.58
C GLU A 656 -32.42 20.02 3.73
N TYR A 657 -31.40 20.38 4.51
CA TYR A 657 -31.53 21.40 5.57
C TYR A 657 -31.87 22.78 5.00
N ASP A 658 -31.21 23.20 3.92
CA ASP A 658 -31.48 24.49 3.27
C ASP A 658 -32.91 24.52 2.67
N ARG A 659 -33.47 23.35 2.30
CA ARG A 659 -34.83 23.23 1.78
C ARG A 659 -35.90 23.19 2.88
N THR A 660 -35.62 22.52 4.01
CA THR A 660 -36.65 22.22 5.05
C THR A 660 -36.51 23.08 6.30
N GLY A 661 -35.32 23.56 6.60
CA GLY A 661 -34.98 24.19 7.88
C GLY A 661 -34.98 23.26 9.08
N ASP A 662 -35.14 21.95 8.88
CA ASP A 662 -35.25 20.91 9.92
C ASP A 662 -34.02 19.99 9.85
N ASN A 663 -33.13 20.08 10.87
CA ASN A 663 -31.89 19.30 10.91
C ASN A 663 -32.18 17.79 11.10
N GLU A 664 -33.18 17.43 11.90
CA GLU A 664 -33.52 16.02 12.16
C GLU A 664 -33.98 15.31 10.89
N LEU A 665 -34.90 15.94 10.15
CA LEU A 665 -35.38 15.42 8.87
C LEU A 665 -34.27 15.40 7.82
N ALA A 666 -33.45 16.45 7.76
CA ALA A 666 -32.35 16.57 6.80
C ALA A 666 -31.32 15.45 6.96
N VAL A 667 -30.95 15.11 8.20
CA VAL A 667 -30.01 14.01 8.51
C VAL A 667 -30.63 12.65 8.11
N ALA A 668 -31.90 12.40 8.47
CA ALA A 668 -32.57 11.13 8.13
C ALA A 668 -32.69 10.91 6.60
N ASP A 669 -33.13 11.94 5.91
CA ASP A 669 -33.31 11.90 4.45
C ASP A 669 -31.97 11.87 3.70
N GLY A 670 -31.01 12.67 4.13
CA GLY A 670 -29.65 12.70 3.56
C GLY A 670 -28.99 11.32 3.65
N LEU A 671 -29.05 10.69 4.84
CA LEU A 671 -28.51 9.35 5.04
C LEU A 671 -29.27 8.30 4.20
N ALA A 672 -30.61 8.34 4.20
CA ALA A 672 -31.41 7.35 3.45
C ALA A 672 -31.15 7.42 1.94
N LYS A 673 -30.97 8.64 1.37
CA LYS A 673 -30.70 8.85 -0.05
C LYS A 673 -29.29 8.40 -0.44
N THR A 674 -28.30 8.55 0.44
CA THR A 674 -26.89 8.26 0.14
C THR A 674 -26.44 6.86 0.56
N ALA A 675 -27.08 6.26 1.56
CA ALA A 675 -26.65 5.00 2.18
C ALA A 675 -26.43 3.86 1.16
N ARG A 676 -27.31 3.71 0.16
CA ARG A 676 -27.18 2.63 -0.84
C ARG A 676 -25.89 2.79 -1.67
N VAL A 677 -25.58 4.00 -2.06
CA VAL A 677 -24.40 4.28 -2.90
C VAL A 677 -23.14 4.15 -2.06
N ILE A 678 -23.12 4.74 -0.86
CA ILE A 678 -22.00 4.66 0.08
C ILE A 678 -21.71 3.20 0.45
N THR A 679 -22.75 2.39 0.77
CA THR A 679 -22.56 0.97 1.12
C THR A 679 -22.01 0.16 -0.05
N ALA A 680 -22.50 0.40 -1.28
CA ALA A 680 -21.99 -0.30 -2.45
C ALA A 680 -20.53 0.07 -2.74
N ALA A 681 -20.20 1.35 -2.68
CA ALA A 681 -18.84 1.87 -2.87
C ALA A 681 -17.88 1.34 -1.79
N ALA A 682 -18.27 1.43 -0.53
CA ALA A 682 -17.49 0.87 0.58
C ALA A 682 -17.28 -0.64 0.43
N ALA A 683 -18.31 -1.39 0.06
CA ALA A 683 -18.18 -2.82 -0.18
C ALA A 683 -17.16 -3.11 -1.30
N ILE A 684 -17.23 -2.38 -2.43
CA ILE A 684 -16.24 -2.53 -3.51
C ILE A 684 -14.83 -2.31 -2.98
N MET A 685 -14.59 -1.20 -2.26
CA MET A 685 -13.26 -0.87 -1.75
C MET A 685 -12.79 -1.86 -0.70
N VAL A 686 -13.64 -2.28 0.25
CA VAL A 686 -13.30 -3.30 1.26
C VAL A 686 -12.86 -4.60 0.59
N PHE A 687 -13.56 -5.05 -0.43
CA PHE A 687 -13.19 -6.29 -1.13
C PHE A 687 -12.02 -6.10 -2.08
N VAL A 688 -11.89 -4.96 -2.75
CA VAL A 688 -10.73 -4.64 -3.60
C VAL A 688 -9.47 -4.54 -2.75
N PHE A 689 -9.46 -3.76 -1.67
CA PHE A 689 -8.30 -3.70 -0.77
C PHE A 689 -8.08 -5.02 -0.02
N GLY A 690 -9.16 -5.68 0.40
CA GLY A 690 -9.12 -6.98 1.06
C GLY A 690 -8.54 -8.11 0.19
N SER A 691 -8.61 -8.00 -1.14
CA SER A 691 -7.98 -8.99 -2.03
C SER A 691 -6.45 -9.01 -1.91
N PHE A 692 -5.84 -7.86 -1.58
CA PHE A 692 -4.39 -7.76 -1.36
C PHE A 692 -3.91 -8.46 -0.08
N VAL A 693 -4.82 -8.85 0.82
CA VAL A 693 -4.51 -9.74 1.95
C VAL A 693 -4.03 -11.12 1.48
N LEU A 694 -4.37 -11.51 0.25
CA LEU A 694 -3.96 -12.76 -0.37
C LEU A 694 -2.64 -12.65 -1.14
N ASP A 695 -2.03 -11.47 -1.20
CA ASP A 695 -0.72 -11.25 -1.83
C ASP A 695 0.38 -12.04 -1.10
N PRO A 696 1.43 -12.54 -1.76
CA PRO A 696 2.54 -13.19 -1.08
C PRO A 696 3.34 -12.23 -0.18
N THR A 697 3.47 -10.96 -0.58
CA THR A 697 4.28 -9.96 0.11
C THR A 697 3.61 -9.43 1.38
N ARG A 698 4.29 -9.56 2.53
CA ARG A 698 3.77 -9.11 3.84
C ARG A 698 3.33 -7.65 3.85
N SER A 699 4.14 -6.74 3.32
CA SER A 699 3.87 -5.30 3.31
C SER A 699 2.60 -4.97 2.52
N ILE A 700 2.39 -5.64 1.37
CA ILE A 700 1.17 -5.48 0.56
C ILE A 700 -0.06 -6.04 1.29
N LYS A 701 0.06 -7.22 1.94
CA LYS A 701 -1.01 -7.78 2.80
C LYS A 701 -1.41 -6.80 3.90
N MET A 702 -0.41 -6.24 4.59
CA MET A 702 -0.61 -5.31 5.70
C MET A 702 -1.32 -4.04 5.25
N PHE A 703 -0.90 -3.50 4.11
CA PHE A 703 -1.49 -2.32 3.51
C PHE A 703 -2.93 -2.57 3.04
N GLY A 704 -3.17 -3.67 2.32
CA GLY A 704 -4.51 -4.06 1.87
C GLY A 704 -5.47 -4.32 3.02
N PHE A 705 -5.03 -5.02 4.07
CA PHE A 705 -5.81 -5.25 5.27
C PHE A 705 -6.15 -3.94 5.99
N GLY A 706 -5.14 -3.10 6.21
CA GLY A 706 -5.31 -1.82 6.89
C GLY A 706 -6.32 -0.90 6.18
N LEU A 707 -6.22 -0.78 4.85
CA LEU A 707 -7.15 0.00 4.04
C LEU A 707 -8.57 -0.61 4.05
N ALA A 708 -8.69 -1.93 3.94
CA ALA A 708 -9.98 -2.61 3.97
C ALA A 708 -10.70 -2.39 5.32
N VAL A 709 -9.99 -2.55 6.43
CA VAL A 709 -10.52 -2.30 7.78
C VAL A 709 -10.87 -0.83 7.97
N ALA A 710 -10.01 0.09 7.53
CA ALA A 710 -10.26 1.53 7.64
C ALA A 710 -11.55 1.93 6.91
N VAL A 711 -11.72 1.51 5.65
CA VAL A 711 -12.93 1.79 4.86
C VAL A 711 -14.17 1.12 5.48
N PHE A 712 -14.03 -0.10 5.98
CA PHE A 712 -15.12 -0.80 6.63
C PHE A 712 -15.59 -0.08 7.89
N LEU A 713 -14.68 0.33 8.78
CA LEU A 713 -15.00 1.05 10.00
C LEU A 713 -15.58 2.44 9.71
N ASP A 714 -15.01 3.14 8.74
CA ASP A 714 -15.50 4.45 8.31
C ASP A 714 -16.92 4.35 7.77
N ALA A 715 -17.18 3.45 6.82
CA ALA A 715 -18.50 3.30 6.22
C ALA A 715 -19.58 2.81 7.21
N THR A 716 -19.21 1.98 8.19
CA THR A 716 -20.18 1.37 9.13
C THR A 716 -20.28 2.16 10.43
N VAL A 717 -19.20 2.27 11.19
CA VAL A 717 -19.24 2.89 12.52
C VAL A 717 -19.27 4.41 12.42
N VAL A 718 -18.40 5.02 11.61
CA VAL A 718 -18.37 6.49 11.54
C VAL A 718 -19.62 7.01 10.86
N ARG A 719 -19.91 6.59 9.63
CA ARG A 719 -20.98 7.20 8.82
C ARG A 719 -22.37 6.77 9.18
N MET A 720 -22.56 5.48 9.51
CA MET A 720 -23.90 4.98 9.81
C MET A 720 -24.27 5.16 11.28
N LEU A 721 -23.31 5.41 12.19
CA LEU A 721 -23.59 5.52 13.62
C LEU A 721 -23.15 6.87 14.20
N LEU A 722 -21.86 7.25 14.07
CA LEU A 722 -21.30 8.44 14.71
C LEU A 722 -21.74 9.75 14.07
N VAL A 723 -21.71 9.84 12.73
CA VAL A 723 -22.10 11.07 12.02
C VAL A 723 -23.56 11.45 12.30
N PRO A 724 -24.57 10.56 12.10
CA PRO A 724 -25.95 10.93 12.41
C PRO A 724 -26.17 11.20 13.89
N ALA A 725 -25.52 10.45 14.81
CA ALA A 725 -25.63 10.70 16.25
C ALA A 725 -25.11 12.08 16.67
N THR A 726 -23.94 12.47 16.17
CA THR A 726 -23.34 13.78 16.48
C THR A 726 -24.08 14.93 15.80
N MET A 727 -24.59 14.75 14.59
CA MET A 727 -25.39 15.76 13.91
C MET A 727 -26.72 16.01 14.65
N GLU A 728 -27.30 14.98 15.24
CA GLU A 728 -28.48 15.09 16.07
C GLU A 728 -28.18 15.86 17.35
N LEU A 729 -27.08 15.51 18.05
CA LEU A 729 -26.67 16.17 19.29
C LEU A 729 -26.31 17.65 19.13
N LEU A 730 -25.73 18.01 18.00
CA LEU A 730 -25.35 19.38 17.69
C LEU A 730 -26.51 20.23 17.13
N GLY A 731 -27.53 19.59 16.51
CA GLY A 731 -28.67 20.25 15.91
C GLY A 731 -28.24 21.36 14.90
N ASP A 732 -28.90 22.51 14.98
CA ASP A 732 -28.61 23.65 14.08
C ASP A 732 -27.19 24.24 14.25
N ARG A 733 -26.51 23.96 15.37
CA ARG A 733 -25.13 24.38 15.61
C ARG A 733 -24.14 23.77 14.61
N ASN A 734 -24.52 22.65 13.97
CA ASN A 734 -23.72 22.08 12.88
C ASN A 734 -23.35 23.11 11.80
N TRP A 735 -24.22 24.08 11.56
CA TRP A 735 -24.06 25.06 10.48
C TRP A 735 -23.55 26.43 10.97
N TRP A 736 -23.03 26.48 12.23
CA TRP A 736 -22.52 27.71 12.82
C TRP A 736 -21.16 28.11 12.28
N LEU A 737 -21.04 29.38 11.86
CA LEU A 737 -19.78 29.99 11.43
C LEU A 737 -19.68 31.42 12.00
N PRO A 738 -18.54 31.83 12.61
CA PRO A 738 -18.32 33.19 13.07
C PRO A 738 -18.43 34.21 11.92
N ARG A 739 -19.06 35.36 12.17
CA ARG A 739 -19.33 36.37 11.13
C ARG A 739 -18.06 36.89 10.44
N TRP A 740 -16.95 37.03 11.17
CA TRP A 740 -15.69 37.50 10.61
C TRP A 740 -15.11 36.44 9.63
N LEU A 741 -15.18 35.18 9.97
CA LEU A 741 -14.69 34.09 9.15
C LEU A 741 -15.55 33.89 7.90
N ASN A 742 -16.87 34.15 8.01
CA ASN A 742 -17.80 34.11 6.88
C ASN A 742 -17.49 35.16 5.80
N ARG A 743 -16.76 36.24 6.14
CA ARG A 743 -16.33 37.30 5.15
C ARG A 743 -15.04 36.91 4.44
N VAL A 744 -14.17 36.14 5.08
CA VAL A 744 -12.84 35.79 4.55
C VAL A 744 -12.90 34.55 3.66
N LEU A 745 -13.76 33.58 4.00
CA LEU A 745 -13.83 32.31 3.29
C LEU A 745 -14.42 32.47 1.87
N PRO A 746 -13.79 31.83 0.86
CA PRO A 746 -14.34 31.80 -0.49
C PRO A 746 -15.70 31.05 -0.51
N LYS A 747 -16.59 31.46 -1.40
CA LYS A 747 -17.84 30.74 -1.66
C LYS A 747 -17.56 29.62 -2.67
N ILE A 748 -17.30 28.41 -2.18
CA ILE A 748 -17.09 27.21 -3.00
C ILE A 748 -18.44 26.48 -3.11
N ASP A 749 -19.02 26.49 -4.31
CA ASP A 749 -20.25 25.75 -4.58
C ASP A 749 -19.88 24.35 -5.13
N VAL A 750 -20.01 23.33 -4.29
CA VAL A 750 -19.72 21.93 -4.64
C VAL A 750 -20.92 21.27 -5.35
N GLU A 751 -22.13 21.79 -5.17
CA GLU A 751 -23.36 21.15 -5.66
C GLU A 751 -23.84 21.64 -7.02
N GLY A 752 -23.34 22.80 -7.50
CA GLY A 752 -23.87 23.45 -8.68
C GLY A 752 -25.34 23.80 -8.49
N ALA A 753 -25.65 25.08 -8.28
CA ALA A 753 -27.04 25.52 -8.20
C ALA A 753 -27.84 24.84 -9.31
N ALA A 754 -28.82 24.02 -8.93
CA ALA A 754 -29.87 23.66 -9.85
C ALA A 754 -30.42 24.98 -10.39
N ASP A 755 -30.37 25.19 -11.72
CA ASP A 755 -30.91 26.36 -12.34
C ASP A 755 -32.35 26.60 -11.85
N ALA A 756 -32.49 27.46 -10.83
CA ALA A 756 -33.76 27.95 -10.32
C ALA A 756 -34.39 28.98 -11.29
N ARG A 757 -34.04 28.92 -12.57
CA ARG A 757 -34.58 29.73 -13.64
C ARG A 757 -35.14 28.87 -14.75
N THR A 758 -36.16 28.13 -14.48
CA THR A 758 -37.22 27.76 -15.48
C THR A 758 -38.46 27.32 -14.71
N HIS A 759 -39.22 28.26 -14.25
CA HIS A 759 -40.66 28.23 -14.13
C HIS A 759 -41.23 29.44 -14.83
#